data_b250440f01fc9fcc1b7f431935f14ec1
#
_entry.id   b250440f01fc9fcc1b7f431935f14ec1
#
_cell.length_a   1.000
_cell.length_b   1.000
_cell.length_c   1.000
_cell.angle_alpha   90.00
_cell.angle_beta   90.00
_cell.angle_gamma   90.00
#
_symmetry.space_group_name_H-M   'P 1'
#
loop_
_entity.id
_entity.type
_entity.pdbx_description
1 polymer ?
#
loop_
_entity_poly.entity_id
_entity_poly.type
_entity_poly.pdbx_seq_one_letter_code
_entity_poly.pdbx_strand_id
1 'polypeptide(L)'
;MIHYLRYCCAMFFALISFLLASPLSAQAQTREAYVNRSGNGATLTFYYDDQRATRTGTTWGITNMTGTYPAWAGTWKVINNTTVRVVFDASFRDFRPTTTAWWFHDYYALKQIEGLEYLNTQNVTDMDGMFSGCSGLTSLDVSHFDTQNVTDMGGMFSRCSGLTSLDVSHFDTQKVTDMSSMFYSCSGLTSLDVSHFDTQKVTDMHEMFWGCSGLTSLDVSHFNTQKVILMCYMFRGCSGLTSLDVSHFNTQNVTDMHEMFWGCSGLTSLDVKNFNTQNVLGMERIFSGCSGLTSLDVSHFNTRKVTTMHEMFSGCSGLTSLDVSHFNTRNVTTMYEMFKGCGALTSLDVVHFYTHKVTDMSEMFSGCSALTTIHCNKSWFGGRSEKMFDGCVQLKGAVAYDYNKTDARMANPETGYFTRGVEAYVAQSADKTTLTFYYDDQRATRTGTTWDIEEMQKEGKDILPAWAGTSDRVTTRVVFDASFRDFRPTTTARWFYECRVLKQIEGLEFLNTSEVTNMREMFYRCSGLTSLDVSHFNTQNVTDMYWMFYDCSALTTIRCNTDWHCPKSEGMFSGCWQLKGAVAYDYNKTDAKMANPETGYFTAKPTTVESVRFGADGSQHIYTLQGKRVRGAWKHLPAGVYVVNGKKTVKP
;
A
#
# COMPACT_ATOMS: atom_id res chain seq x y z
N MET A 1 -18.55 -11.71 106.87
CA MET A 1 -18.84 -12.59 105.67
C MET A 1 -19.96 -12.07 104.77
N ILE A 2 -20.88 -11.20 105.28
CA ILE A 2 -22.01 -10.71 104.48
C ILE A 2 -21.60 -9.54 103.55
N HIS A 3 -20.57 -8.74 103.89
CA HIS A 3 -20.12 -7.63 103.02
C HIS A 3 -19.34 -8.08 101.77
N TYR A 4 -18.65 -9.21 101.78
CA TYR A 4 -17.93 -9.73 100.63
C TYR A 4 -18.88 -10.33 99.56
N LEU A 5 -20.00 -10.90 99.99
CA LEU A 5 -20.97 -11.50 99.08
C LEU A 5 -21.72 -10.41 98.24
N ARG A 6 -21.94 -9.23 98.77
CA ARG A 6 -22.57 -8.10 98.06
C ARG A 6 -21.67 -7.47 96.99
N TYR A 7 -20.36 -7.43 97.23
CA TYR A 7 -19.40 -6.95 96.20
C TYR A 7 -19.21 -7.96 95.10
N CYS A 8 -19.18 -9.27 95.37
CA CYS A 8 -19.08 -10.31 94.30
C CYS A 8 -20.37 -10.37 93.45
N CYS A 9 -21.56 -10.20 94.02
CA CYS A 9 -22.79 -10.15 93.20
C CYS A 9 -22.88 -8.88 92.36
N ALA A 10 -22.45 -7.71 92.88
CA ALA A 10 -22.43 -6.46 92.11
C ALA A 10 -21.40 -6.48 90.96
N MET A 11 -20.21 -7.12 91.15
CA MET A 11 -19.24 -7.31 90.09
C MET A 11 -19.69 -8.33 89.06
N PHE A 12 -20.41 -9.41 89.45
CA PHE A 12 -20.94 -10.39 88.51
C PHE A 12 -22.07 -9.81 87.65
N PHE A 13 -22.95 -8.99 88.22
CA PHE A 13 -24.01 -8.28 87.48
C PHE A 13 -23.42 -7.16 86.58
N ALA A 14 -22.35 -6.45 87.00
CA ALA A 14 -21.66 -5.48 86.18
C ALA A 14 -20.88 -6.18 85.01
N LEU A 15 -20.31 -7.35 85.23
CA LEU A 15 -19.65 -8.15 84.15
C LEU A 15 -20.65 -8.75 83.13
N ILE A 16 -21.84 -9.19 83.61
CA ILE A 16 -22.92 -9.67 82.72
C ILE A 16 -23.57 -8.51 81.97
N SER A 17 -23.68 -7.31 82.54
CA SER A 17 -24.16 -6.15 81.81
C SER A 17 -23.13 -5.61 80.78
N PHE A 18 -21.84 -5.83 81.01
CA PHE A 18 -20.78 -5.50 80.05
C PHE A 18 -20.64 -6.55 78.93
N LEU A 19 -21.01 -7.81 79.21
CA LEU A 19 -21.03 -8.88 78.20
C LEU A 19 -22.31 -8.91 77.32
N LEU A 20 -23.39 -8.19 77.77
CA LEU A 20 -24.64 -7.99 77.02
C LEU A 20 -24.68 -6.63 76.29
N ALA A 21 -23.71 -5.74 76.55
CA ALA A 21 -23.51 -4.51 75.80
C ALA A 21 -22.28 -4.54 74.91
N SER A 22 -21.97 -5.68 74.31
CA SER A 22 -21.16 -5.65 73.09
C SER A 22 -22.03 -4.90 72.05
N PRO A 23 -21.58 -3.74 71.55
CA PRO A 23 -22.24 -3.22 70.38
C PRO A 23 -22.17 -4.37 69.36
N LEU A 24 -23.31 -4.87 68.85
CA LEU A 24 -23.30 -5.45 67.53
C LEU A 24 -22.48 -4.45 66.72
N SER A 25 -21.23 -4.76 66.47
CA SER A 25 -20.52 -4.08 65.40
C SER A 25 -21.40 -4.34 64.19
N ALA A 26 -22.21 -3.38 63.86
CA ALA A 26 -22.74 -3.31 62.50
C ALA A 26 -21.50 -3.42 61.63
N GLN A 27 -21.24 -4.63 61.16
CA GLN A 27 -20.21 -4.86 60.13
C GLN A 27 -20.59 -3.83 59.06
N ALA A 28 -19.82 -2.76 58.97
CA ALA A 28 -20.07 -1.76 57.93
C ALA A 28 -20.17 -2.53 56.64
N GLN A 29 -21.36 -2.67 56.13
CA GLN A 29 -21.63 -3.43 54.94
C GLN A 29 -20.85 -2.73 53.85
N THR A 30 -19.79 -3.36 53.35
CA THR A 30 -18.89 -2.75 52.37
C THR A 30 -19.64 -2.63 51.07
N ARG A 31 -19.67 -1.41 50.52
CA ARG A 31 -20.23 -1.17 49.18
C ARG A 31 -19.52 -2.07 48.17
N GLU A 32 -20.25 -2.72 47.29
CA GLU A 32 -19.73 -3.51 46.19
C GLU A 32 -20.34 -3.07 44.84
N ALA A 33 -19.59 -3.19 43.78
CA ALA A 33 -20.09 -2.94 42.44
C ALA A 33 -20.68 -4.24 41.88
N TYR A 34 -21.93 -4.17 41.43
CA TYR A 34 -22.62 -5.32 40.88
C TYR A 34 -23.66 -4.94 39.82
N VAL A 35 -24.07 -5.91 39.04
CA VAL A 35 -25.11 -5.78 38.03
C VAL A 35 -26.31 -6.61 38.46
N ASN A 36 -27.52 -6.05 38.34
CA ASN A 36 -28.77 -6.74 38.61
C ASN A 36 -29.62 -6.81 37.34
N ARG A 37 -30.08 -7.98 37.01
CA ARG A 37 -31.04 -8.22 35.91
C ARG A 37 -32.41 -8.47 36.49
N SER A 38 -33.41 -7.69 36.06
CA SER A 38 -34.80 -7.83 36.49
C SER A 38 -35.31 -9.27 36.24
N GLY A 39 -36.31 -9.72 37.06
CA GLY A 39 -36.85 -11.07 36.95
C GLY A 39 -37.45 -11.42 35.59
N ASN A 40 -37.93 -10.45 34.82
CA ASN A 40 -38.40 -10.63 33.45
C ASN A 40 -37.25 -10.53 32.40
N GLY A 41 -36.01 -10.28 32.83
CA GLY A 41 -34.84 -10.13 31.97
C GLY A 41 -34.78 -8.81 31.17
N ALA A 42 -35.77 -7.93 31.27
CA ALA A 42 -35.88 -6.77 30.37
C ALA A 42 -34.98 -5.59 30.77
N THR A 43 -34.58 -5.48 32.02
CA THR A 43 -33.75 -4.38 32.52
C THR A 43 -32.48 -4.92 33.18
N LEU A 44 -31.36 -4.30 32.87
CA LEU A 44 -30.08 -4.51 33.54
C LEU A 44 -29.71 -3.23 34.28
N THR A 45 -29.44 -3.31 35.60
CA THR A 45 -29.09 -2.14 36.41
C THR A 45 -27.75 -2.33 37.09
N PHE A 46 -26.90 -1.30 36.99
CA PHE A 46 -25.58 -1.24 37.63
C PHE A 46 -25.64 -0.47 38.92
N TYR A 47 -25.14 -1.04 40.01
CA TYR A 47 -25.13 -0.46 41.34
C TYR A 47 -23.75 -0.49 41.98
N TYR A 48 -23.50 0.48 42.86
CA TYR A 48 -22.35 0.47 43.77
C TYR A 48 -22.83 0.80 45.17
N ASP A 49 -23.43 -0.18 45.84
CA ASP A 49 -24.03 -0.04 47.18
C ASP A 49 -23.84 -1.30 48.02
N ASP A 50 -24.47 -1.35 49.18
CA ASP A 50 -24.47 -2.49 50.10
C ASP A 50 -25.77 -3.31 50.04
N GLN A 51 -26.62 -3.11 48.99
CA GLN A 51 -27.98 -3.66 48.93
C GLN A 51 -28.09 -4.91 48.05
N ARG A 52 -27.00 -5.44 47.54
CA ARG A 52 -27.02 -6.59 46.57
C ARG A 52 -27.85 -7.75 47.03
N ALA A 53 -27.76 -8.14 48.32
CA ALA A 53 -28.47 -9.28 48.88
C ALA A 53 -30.01 -9.09 48.95
N THR A 54 -30.49 -7.85 48.89
CA THR A 54 -31.91 -7.49 48.94
C THR A 54 -32.54 -7.33 47.56
N ARG A 55 -31.73 -7.28 46.49
CA ARG A 55 -32.21 -7.07 45.11
C ARG A 55 -32.97 -8.29 44.62
N THR A 56 -34.10 -8.05 43.97
CA THR A 56 -34.85 -9.12 43.26
C THR A 56 -34.27 -9.31 41.86
N GLY A 57 -34.24 -10.54 41.36
CA GLY A 57 -33.66 -10.89 40.06
C GLY A 57 -32.30 -11.60 40.16
N THR A 58 -31.53 -11.59 39.11
CA THR A 58 -30.19 -12.20 39.07
C THR A 58 -29.12 -11.13 39.23
N THR A 59 -28.18 -11.32 40.15
CA THR A 59 -27.08 -10.39 40.37
C THR A 59 -25.72 -11.00 40.08
N TRP A 60 -24.80 -10.20 39.51
CA TRP A 60 -23.40 -10.56 39.28
C TRP A 60 -22.49 -9.46 39.82
N GLY A 61 -21.37 -9.82 40.45
CA GLY A 61 -20.31 -8.86 40.74
C GLY A 61 -19.66 -8.38 39.45
N ILE A 62 -19.17 -7.15 39.45
CA ILE A 62 -18.51 -6.58 38.25
C ILE A 62 -17.33 -7.43 37.74
N THR A 63 -16.66 -8.13 38.65
CA THR A 63 -15.52 -9.01 38.30
C THR A 63 -15.93 -10.44 37.86
N ASN A 64 -17.23 -10.75 37.85
CA ASN A 64 -17.70 -12.05 37.41
C ASN A 64 -17.57 -12.20 35.90
N MET A 65 -16.71 -13.12 35.45
CA MET A 65 -16.45 -13.42 34.03
C MET A 65 -16.95 -14.80 33.64
N THR A 66 -17.40 -14.93 32.40
CA THR A 66 -17.72 -16.22 31.76
C THR A 66 -16.80 -16.37 30.56
N GLY A 67 -15.59 -16.88 30.79
CA GLY A 67 -14.52 -16.85 29.80
C GLY A 67 -14.04 -15.41 29.57
N THR A 68 -14.08 -14.92 28.34
CA THR A 68 -13.66 -13.55 27.96
C THR A 68 -14.71 -12.50 28.32
N TYR A 69 -15.98 -12.87 28.48
CA TYR A 69 -17.10 -11.95 28.63
C TYR A 69 -17.56 -11.80 30.08
N PRO A 70 -18.07 -10.61 30.50
CA PRO A 70 -18.78 -10.47 31.77
C PRO A 70 -19.97 -11.44 31.85
N ALA A 71 -20.24 -11.97 33.06
CA ALA A 71 -21.27 -13.00 33.25
C ALA A 71 -22.70 -12.56 32.89
N TRP A 72 -22.95 -11.23 32.85
CA TRP A 72 -24.21 -10.64 32.41
C TRP A 72 -24.28 -10.34 30.90
N ALA A 73 -23.15 -10.31 30.19
CA ALA A 73 -23.10 -10.01 28.76
C ALA A 73 -23.61 -11.15 27.90
N GLY A 74 -23.97 -10.86 26.68
CA GLY A 74 -24.18 -11.87 25.65
C GLY A 74 -22.87 -12.59 25.31
N THR A 75 -22.97 -13.76 24.74
CA THR A 75 -21.85 -14.50 24.17
C THR A 75 -22.24 -14.99 22.79
N TRP A 76 -21.27 -15.31 21.94
CA TRP A 76 -21.56 -15.87 20.61
C TRP A 76 -22.43 -17.15 20.66
N LYS A 77 -22.56 -17.83 21.83
CA LYS A 77 -23.44 -18.98 22.05
C LYS A 77 -24.78 -18.62 22.70
N VAL A 78 -24.85 -17.48 23.42
CA VAL A 78 -26.04 -17.09 24.17
C VAL A 78 -26.32 -15.62 23.89
N ILE A 79 -27.21 -15.37 22.94
CA ILE A 79 -27.64 -14.04 22.52
C ILE A 79 -28.59 -13.46 23.59
N ASN A 80 -28.33 -12.23 24.04
CA ASN A 80 -29.23 -11.53 24.96
C ASN A 80 -30.31 -10.72 24.21
N ASN A 81 -31.41 -11.38 23.86
CA ASN A 81 -32.52 -10.77 23.13
C ASN A 81 -33.65 -10.22 24.03
N THR A 82 -33.49 -10.28 25.35
CA THR A 82 -34.54 -9.91 26.31
C THR A 82 -34.30 -8.56 26.97
N THR A 83 -33.04 -8.16 27.15
CA THR A 83 -32.72 -6.89 27.80
C THR A 83 -32.90 -5.75 26.78
N VAL A 84 -33.86 -4.87 27.06
CA VAL A 84 -34.21 -3.73 26.23
C VAL A 84 -33.76 -2.39 26.84
N ARG A 85 -33.40 -2.41 28.12
CA ARG A 85 -33.02 -1.22 28.89
C ARG A 85 -31.84 -1.54 29.81
N VAL A 86 -30.87 -0.62 29.84
CA VAL A 86 -29.78 -0.57 30.85
C VAL A 86 -29.93 0.70 31.67
N VAL A 87 -29.64 0.58 32.97
CA VAL A 87 -29.69 1.72 33.93
C VAL A 87 -28.40 1.71 34.73
N PHE A 88 -27.73 2.82 34.78
CA PHE A 88 -26.70 3.09 35.77
C PHE A 88 -27.37 3.86 36.92
N ASP A 89 -27.46 3.23 38.11
CA ASP A 89 -27.95 3.90 39.30
C ASP A 89 -26.99 5.01 39.76
N ALA A 90 -27.48 6.08 40.38
CA ALA A 90 -26.64 7.19 40.83
C ALA A 90 -25.53 6.76 41.81
N SER A 91 -25.71 5.64 42.52
CA SER A 91 -24.67 5.05 43.38
C SER A 91 -23.42 4.63 42.62
N PHE A 92 -23.56 4.28 41.32
CA PHE A 92 -22.45 3.84 40.48
C PHE A 92 -21.40 4.92 40.21
N ARG A 93 -21.73 6.20 40.41
CA ARG A 93 -20.83 7.35 40.21
C ARG A 93 -19.50 7.23 40.96
N ASP A 94 -19.50 6.57 42.11
CA ASP A 94 -18.32 6.42 42.96
C ASP A 94 -17.43 5.20 42.57
N PHE A 95 -17.92 4.32 41.71
CA PHE A 95 -17.15 3.17 41.24
C PHE A 95 -16.22 3.60 40.09
N ARG A 96 -15.05 3.01 40.05
CA ARG A 96 -13.99 3.28 39.06
C ARG A 96 -13.54 1.97 38.42
N PRO A 97 -14.21 1.48 37.37
CA PRO A 97 -13.77 0.30 36.66
C PRO A 97 -12.42 0.51 35.96
N THR A 98 -11.65 -0.52 35.78
CA THR A 98 -10.41 -0.52 35.00
C THR A 98 -10.62 -1.03 33.58
N THR A 99 -11.73 -1.73 33.32
CA THR A 99 -12.17 -2.18 32.00
C THR A 99 -13.69 -2.10 31.90
N THR A 100 -14.17 -1.78 30.71
CA THR A 100 -15.58 -1.89 30.31
C THR A 100 -15.74 -2.84 29.12
N ALA A 101 -14.66 -3.59 28.79
CA ALA A 101 -14.64 -4.51 27.67
C ALA A 101 -15.83 -5.48 27.71
N TRP A 102 -16.53 -5.57 26.59
CA TRP A 102 -17.66 -6.49 26.37
C TRP A 102 -18.88 -6.30 27.29
N TRP A 103 -19.01 -5.18 28.01
CA TRP A 103 -20.08 -5.02 28.98
C TRP A 103 -21.48 -5.18 28.40
N PHE A 104 -21.73 -4.74 27.17
CA PHE A 104 -23.02 -4.83 26.47
C PHE A 104 -22.93 -5.65 25.18
N HIS A 105 -21.99 -6.58 25.14
CA HIS A 105 -21.78 -7.40 23.96
C HIS A 105 -23.03 -8.24 23.63
N ASP A 106 -23.44 -8.20 22.33
CA ASP A 106 -24.58 -8.93 21.76
C ASP A 106 -25.96 -8.60 22.41
N TYR A 107 -26.14 -7.35 22.88
CA TYR A 107 -27.43 -6.87 23.35
C TYR A 107 -28.27 -6.32 22.17
N TYR A 108 -28.63 -7.18 21.20
CA TYR A 108 -29.36 -6.78 19.98
C TYR A 108 -30.72 -6.10 20.23
N ALA A 109 -31.38 -6.43 21.35
CA ALA A 109 -32.68 -5.88 21.70
C ALA A 109 -32.60 -4.56 22.49
N LEU A 110 -31.37 -4.13 22.90
CA LEU A 110 -31.18 -2.94 23.72
C LEU A 110 -31.63 -1.69 22.96
N LYS A 111 -32.54 -0.91 23.58
CA LYS A 111 -33.10 0.32 23.01
C LYS A 111 -32.61 1.58 23.72
N GLN A 112 -32.25 1.46 24.99
CA GLN A 112 -32.02 2.61 25.86
C GLN A 112 -30.99 2.31 26.94
N ILE A 113 -30.07 3.25 27.17
CA ILE A 113 -29.16 3.26 28.31
C ILE A 113 -29.44 4.57 29.08
N GLU A 114 -29.79 4.48 30.36
CA GLU A 114 -30.07 5.61 31.24
C GLU A 114 -28.97 5.72 32.28
N GLY A 115 -28.65 6.94 32.68
CA GLY A 115 -27.67 7.21 33.74
C GLY A 115 -26.25 6.90 33.34
N LEU A 116 -25.94 6.82 32.01
CA LEU A 116 -24.60 6.50 31.52
C LEU A 116 -23.55 7.51 32.02
N GLU A 117 -23.97 8.74 32.36
CA GLU A 117 -23.17 9.77 33.01
C GLU A 117 -22.67 9.39 34.42
N TYR A 118 -23.22 8.33 35.01
CA TYR A 118 -22.74 7.78 36.28
C TYR A 118 -21.64 6.72 36.10
N LEU A 119 -21.36 6.32 34.90
CA LEU A 119 -20.21 5.46 34.61
C LEU A 119 -18.93 6.30 34.53
N ASN A 120 -18.10 6.20 35.53
CA ASN A 120 -16.83 6.91 35.58
C ASN A 120 -15.72 6.08 34.89
N THR A 121 -15.29 6.53 33.74
CA THR A 121 -14.29 5.81 32.89
C THR A 121 -12.85 6.27 33.13
N GLN A 122 -12.58 7.15 34.09
CA GLN A 122 -11.25 7.76 34.34
C GLN A 122 -10.11 6.73 34.44
N ASN A 123 -10.39 5.54 35.00
CA ASN A 123 -9.37 4.48 35.18
C ASN A 123 -9.46 3.37 34.13
N VAL A 124 -10.35 3.50 33.15
CA VAL A 124 -10.53 2.49 32.10
C VAL A 124 -9.37 2.53 31.15
N THR A 125 -8.77 1.37 30.90
CA THR A 125 -7.68 1.18 29.94
C THR A 125 -8.11 0.35 28.74
N ASP A 126 -9.26 -0.35 28.82
CA ASP A 126 -9.75 -1.30 27.85
C ASP A 126 -11.28 -1.13 27.68
N MET A 127 -11.69 -0.74 26.46
CA MET A 127 -13.08 -0.58 26.03
C MET A 127 -13.45 -1.54 24.87
N ASP A 128 -12.64 -2.58 24.65
CA ASP A 128 -12.87 -3.54 23.56
C ASP A 128 -14.28 -4.10 23.59
N GLY A 129 -14.98 -4.01 22.46
CA GLY A 129 -16.32 -4.56 22.27
C GLY A 129 -17.41 -4.05 23.21
N MET A 130 -17.21 -2.90 23.91
CA MET A 130 -18.13 -2.46 24.97
C MET A 130 -19.60 -2.47 24.55
N PHE A 131 -19.93 -1.97 23.35
CA PHE A 131 -21.29 -1.93 22.80
C PHE A 131 -21.45 -2.84 21.58
N SER A 132 -20.52 -3.77 21.37
CA SER A 132 -20.56 -4.65 20.20
C SER A 132 -21.88 -5.42 20.13
N GLY A 133 -22.56 -5.35 18.98
CA GLY A 133 -23.84 -6.02 18.76
C GLY A 133 -25.07 -5.29 19.32
N CYS A 134 -24.94 -4.07 19.81
CA CYS A 134 -26.11 -3.26 20.27
C CYS A 134 -26.91 -2.68 19.10
N SER A 135 -27.33 -3.53 18.15
CA SER A 135 -28.01 -3.10 16.91
C SER A 135 -29.37 -2.45 17.14
N GLY A 136 -29.96 -2.62 18.31
CA GLY A 136 -31.22 -2.00 18.68
C GLY A 136 -31.13 -0.54 19.13
N LEU A 137 -29.95 -0.04 19.51
CA LEU A 137 -29.73 1.35 19.89
C LEU A 137 -29.85 2.26 18.67
N THR A 138 -30.66 3.32 18.79
CA THR A 138 -30.80 4.36 17.75
C THR A 138 -30.04 5.64 18.08
N SER A 139 -29.66 5.82 19.34
CA SER A 139 -28.80 6.90 19.84
C SER A 139 -28.01 6.41 21.04
N LEU A 140 -26.84 7.00 21.26
CA LEU A 140 -25.96 6.70 22.40
C LEU A 140 -25.16 7.95 22.74
N ASP A 141 -25.28 8.41 24.00
CA ASP A 141 -24.52 9.54 24.50
C ASP A 141 -23.28 9.03 25.26
N VAL A 142 -22.11 9.24 24.69
CA VAL A 142 -20.80 8.90 25.28
C VAL A 142 -19.98 10.14 25.64
N SER A 143 -20.61 11.34 25.65
CA SER A 143 -19.95 12.63 25.90
C SER A 143 -19.25 12.73 27.28
N HIS A 144 -19.61 11.85 28.21
CA HIS A 144 -19.04 11.80 29.57
C HIS A 144 -17.87 10.83 29.70
N PHE A 145 -17.49 10.14 28.62
CA PHE A 145 -16.39 9.16 28.68
C PHE A 145 -15.04 9.85 28.72
N ASP A 146 -14.28 9.60 29.79
CA ASP A 146 -12.87 9.95 29.89
C ASP A 146 -12.06 8.79 29.30
N THR A 147 -11.46 9.02 28.13
CA THR A 147 -10.72 8.00 27.38
C THR A 147 -9.21 8.20 27.43
N GLN A 148 -8.70 9.18 28.21
CA GLN A 148 -7.27 9.53 28.25
C GLN A 148 -6.33 8.38 28.63
N ASN A 149 -6.84 7.31 29.26
CA ASN A 149 -6.07 6.15 29.68
C ASN A 149 -6.33 4.90 28.83
N VAL A 150 -7.26 4.97 27.87
CA VAL A 150 -7.65 3.84 27.04
C VAL A 150 -6.55 3.50 26.04
N THR A 151 -6.21 2.23 25.96
CA THR A 151 -5.22 1.67 25.03
C THR A 151 -5.84 0.78 23.98
N ASP A 152 -7.05 0.25 24.25
CA ASP A 152 -7.80 -0.64 23.37
C ASP A 152 -9.25 -0.15 23.21
N MET A 153 -9.63 0.14 21.96
CA MET A 153 -10.98 0.50 21.52
C MET A 153 -11.50 -0.44 20.45
N GLY A 154 -10.88 -1.62 20.29
CA GLY A 154 -11.28 -2.62 19.32
C GLY A 154 -12.76 -2.95 19.43
N GLY A 155 -13.48 -3.02 18.31
CA GLY A 155 -14.88 -3.41 18.28
C GLY A 155 -15.86 -2.60 19.14
N MET A 156 -15.46 -1.46 19.73
CA MET A 156 -16.26 -0.74 20.75
C MET A 156 -17.71 -0.51 20.34
N PHE A 157 -17.96 -0.14 19.10
CA PHE A 157 -19.31 0.09 18.54
C PHE A 157 -19.65 -0.90 17.42
N SER A 158 -18.91 -2.00 17.31
CA SER A 158 -19.12 -3.01 16.27
C SER A 158 -20.57 -3.45 16.20
N ARG A 159 -21.14 -3.53 14.97
CA ARG A 159 -22.55 -3.93 14.72
C ARG A 159 -23.62 -3.10 15.42
N CYS A 160 -23.33 -1.85 15.79
CA CYS A 160 -24.34 -0.90 16.25
C CYS A 160 -25.13 -0.32 15.04
N SER A 161 -25.74 -1.21 14.24
CA SER A 161 -26.36 -0.85 12.96
C SER A 161 -27.60 0.05 13.09
N GLY A 162 -28.19 0.17 14.28
CA GLY A 162 -29.31 1.06 14.54
C GLY A 162 -28.93 2.53 14.80
N LEU A 163 -27.66 2.80 15.17
CA LEU A 163 -27.21 4.17 15.40
C LEU A 163 -27.23 4.97 14.10
N THR A 164 -27.89 6.13 14.12
CA THR A 164 -27.95 7.06 12.99
C THR A 164 -26.92 8.19 13.10
N SER A 165 -26.46 8.48 14.32
CA SER A 165 -25.39 9.40 14.64
C SER A 165 -24.65 8.93 15.89
N LEU A 166 -23.39 9.28 16.02
CA LEU A 166 -22.57 9.01 17.20
C LEU A 166 -21.53 10.13 17.32
N ASP A 167 -21.53 10.81 18.50
CA ASP A 167 -20.54 11.84 18.79
C ASP A 167 -19.38 11.24 19.58
N VAL A 168 -18.21 11.17 18.97
CA VAL A 168 -16.94 10.70 19.55
C VAL A 168 -15.89 11.82 19.59
N SER A 169 -16.29 13.08 19.39
CA SER A 169 -15.41 14.25 19.33
C SER A 169 -14.59 14.48 20.61
N HIS A 170 -15.06 13.93 21.74
CA HIS A 170 -14.41 14.03 23.06
C HIS A 170 -13.40 12.92 23.34
N PHE A 171 -13.25 11.96 22.45
CA PHE A 171 -12.36 10.82 22.68
C PHE A 171 -10.90 11.25 22.58
N ASP A 172 -10.15 11.10 23.67
CA ASP A 172 -8.69 11.18 23.67
C ASP A 172 -8.13 9.80 23.26
N THR A 173 -7.56 9.72 22.07
CA THR A 173 -7.02 8.48 21.50
C THR A 173 -5.50 8.40 21.52
N GLN A 174 -4.80 9.36 22.18
CA GLN A 174 -3.34 9.44 22.19
C GLN A 174 -2.62 8.18 22.71
N LYS A 175 -3.29 7.34 23.50
CA LYS A 175 -2.71 6.09 24.02
C LYS A 175 -3.21 4.85 23.29
N VAL A 176 -4.19 4.97 22.41
CA VAL A 176 -4.82 3.85 21.74
C VAL A 176 -3.83 3.18 20.77
N THR A 177 -3.76 1.88 20.85
CA THR A 177 -2.91 1.04 19.98
C THR A 177 -3.73 0.13 19.07
N ASP A 178 -4.99 -0.17 19.44
CA ASP A 178 -5.93 -0.99 18.69
C ASP A 178 -7.25 -0.25 18.46
N MET A 179 -7.60 -0.06 17.18
CA MET A 179 -8.88 0.48 16.71
C MET A 179 -9.59 -0.49 15.75
N SER A 180 -9.16 -1.75 15.76
CA SER A 180 -9.74 -2.77 14.88
C SER A 180 -11.24 -2.90 15.08
N SER A 181 -11.99 -3.04 13.99
CA SER A 181 -13.46 -3.24 14.00
C SER A 181 -14.27 -2.20 14.80
N MET A 182 -13.68 -1.03 15.18
CA MET A 182 -14.32 -0.08 16.11
C MET A 182 -15.73 0.33 15.68
N PHE A 183 -15.95 0.53 14.37
CA PHE A 183 -17.26 0.88 13.80
C PHE A 183 -17.74 -0.18 12.81
N TYR A 184 -17.26 -1.42 12.92
CA TYR A 184 -17.66 -2.53 12.04
C TYR A 184 -19.18 -2.64 11.93
N SER A 185 -19.72 -2.63 10.71
CA SER A 185 -21.15 -2.77 10.41
C SER A 185 -22.07 -1.75 11.12
N CYS A 186 -21.57 -0.54 11.37
CA CYS A 186 -22.41 0.60 11.79
C CYS A 186 -23.16 1.18 10.58
N SER A 187 -23.96 0.36 9.92
CA SER A 187 -24.60 0.68 8.63
C SER A 187 -25.65 1.80 8.70
N GLY A 188 -26.16 2.12 9.89
CA GLY A 188 -27.11 3.20 10.11
C GLY A 188 -26.48 4.60 10.19
N LEU A 189 -25.16 4.69 10.48
CA LEU A 189 -24.48 5.98 10.57
C LEU A 189 -24.45 6.66 9.20
N THR A 190 -24.94 7.91 9.16
CA THR A 190 -24.92 8.73 7.92
C THR A 190 -23.75 9.71 7.90
N SER A 191 -23.19 10.03 9.08
CA SER A 191 -21.99 10.83 9.28
C SER A 191 -21.26 10.34 10.54
N LEU A 192 -19.95 10.51 10.56
CA LEU A 192 -19.09 10.20 11.70
C LEU A 192 -17.88 11.13 11.68
N ASP A 193 -17.68 11.89 12.75
CA ASP A 193 -16.52 12.77 12.89
C ASP A 193 -15.42 12.07 13.70
N VAL A 194 -14.32 11.72 13.03
CA VAL A 194 -13.11 11.13 13.61
C VAL A 194 -11.89 12.04 13.44
N SER A 195 -12.11 13.32 13.09
CA SER A 195 -11.04 14.29 12.80
C SER A 195 -10.13 14.56 14.00
N HIS A 196 -10.59 14.25 15.23
CA HIS A 196 -9.82 14.42 16.47
C HIS A 196 -9.04 13.17 16.89
N PHE A 197 -9.15 12.08 16.16
CA PHE A 197 -8.45 10.84 16.52
C PHE A 197 -6.93 10.98 16.30
N ASP A 198 -6.16 10.88 17.38
CA ASP A 198 -4.70 10.70 17.31
C ASP A 198 -4.38 9.21 17.10
N THR A 199 -3.96 8.87 15.90
CA THR A 199 -3.64 7.50 15.51
C THR A 199 -2.14 7.17 15.52
N GLN A 200 -1.30 8.07 16.07
CA GLN A 200 0.16 7.93 16.03
C GLN A 200 0.70 6.64 16.68
N LYS A 201 -0.05 6.04 17.61
CA LYS A 201 0.34 4.78 18.26
C LYS A 201 -0.40 3.56 17.75
N VAL A 202 -1.41 3.76 16.92
CA VAL A 202 -2.24 2.66 16.41
C VAL A 202 -1.42 1.73 15.51
N THR A 203 -1.51 0.45 15.77
CA THR A 203 -0.85 -0.62 15.01
C THR A 203 -1.83 -1.48 14.24
N ASP A 204 -3.11 -1.47 14.63
CA ASP A 204 -4.17 -2.25 14.02
C ASP A 204 -5.40 -1.40 13.70
N MET A 205 -5.79 -1.37 12.42
CA MET A 205 -6.98 -0.70 11.90
C MET A 205 -7.84 -1.64 11.03
N HIS A 206 -7.63 -2.97 11.14
CA HIS A 206 -8.40 -3.89 10.33
C HIS A 206 -9.90 -3.75 10.62
N GLU A 207 -10.73 -3.87 9.59
CA GLU A 207 -12.21 -3.79 9.71
C GLU A 207 -12.78 -2.48 10.31
N MET A 208 -11.96 -1.43 10.57
CA MET A 208 -12.38 -0.27 11.39
C MET A 208 -13.73 0.31 10.95
N PHE A 209 -13.97 0.42 9.65
CA PHE A 209 -15.21 0.96 9.07
C PHE A 209 -15.94 -0.04 8.17
N TRP A 210 -15.61 -1.34 8.24
CA TRP A 210 -16.26 -2.35 7.40
C TRP A 210 -17.79 -2.29 7.54
N GLY A 211 -18.48 -2.18 6.40
CA GLY A 211 -19.95 -2.20 6.35
C GLY A 211 -20.64 -0.93 6.84
N CYS A 212 -19.90 0.18 6.99
CA CYS A 212 -20.48 1.50 7.24
C CYS A 212 -21.14 2.06 5.96
N SER A 213 -22.12 1.32 5.41
CA SER A 213 -22.71 1.60 4.11
C SER A 213 -23.56 2.88 4.07
N GLY A 214 -24.00 3.40 5.23
CA GLY A 214 -24.76 4.63 5.36
C GLY A 214 -23.90 5.90 5.28
N LEU A 215 -22.58 5.82 5.55
CA LEU A 215 -21.69 6.97 5.49
C LEU A 215 -21.59 7.50 4.06
N THR A 216 -21.84 8.80 3.89
CA THR A 216 -21.71 9.49 2.61
C THR A 216 -20.37 10.22 2.45
N SER A 217 -19.75 10.55 3.58
CA SER A 217 -18.40 11.12 3.69
C SER A 217 -17.72 10.64 4.96
N LEU A 218 -16.41 10.58 4.94
CA LEU A 218 -15.58 10.23 6.11
C LEU A 218 -14.22 10.93 5.95
N ASP A 219 -13.88 11.76 6.94
CA ASP A 219 -12.58 12.45 6.94
C ASP A 219 -11.56 11.66 7.78
N VAL A 220 -10.60 11.05 7.10
CA VAL A 220 -9.46 10.32 7.67
C VAL A 220 -8.12 10.98 7.33
N SER A 221 -8.15 12.23 6.83
CA SER A 221 -6.96 12.96 6.38
C SER A 221 -5.93 13.20 7.49
N HIS A 222 -6.35 13.13 8.76
CA HIS A 222 -5.51 13.30 9.94
C HIS A 222 -4.90 11.99 10.45
N PHE A 223 -5.27 10.85 9.90
CA PHE A 223 -4.79 9.57 10.38
C PHE A 223 -3.29 9.40 10.12
N ASN A 224 -2.51 9.22 11.18
CA ASN A 224 -1.11 8.84 11.09
C ASN A 224 -1.01 7.31 11.07
N THR A 225 -0.75 6.75 9.90
CA THR A 225 -0.71 5.30 9.69
C THR A 225 0.70 4.72 9.71
N GLN A 226 1.71 5.51 10.12
CA GLN A 226 3.12 5.09 10.05
C GLN A 226 3.44 3.79 10.81
N LYS A 227 2.70 3.48 11.88
CA LYS A 227 2.90 2.27 12.69
C LYS A 227 1.94 1.15 12.37
N VAL A 228 0.96 1.40 11.52
CA VAL A 228 -0.07 0.41 11.19
C VAL A 228 0.52 -0.75 10.40
N ILE A 229 0.17 -1.96 10.80
CA ILE A 229 0.60 -3.23 10.21
C ILE A 229 -0.54 -3.90 9.45
N LEU A 230 -1.78 -3.80 9.98
CA LEU A 230 -2.98 -4.42 9.42
C LEU A 230 -3.99 -3.35 9.00
N MET A 231 -4.36 -3.35 7.71
CA MET A 231 -5.38 -2.48 7.11
C MET A 231 -6.40 -3.28 6.29
N CYS A 232 -6.39 -4.61 6.40
CA CYS A 232 -7.33 -5.44 5.68
C CYS A 232 -8.77 -5.09 6.06
N TYR A 233 -9.68 -5.11 5.07
CA TYR A 233 -11.11 -4.80 5.23
C TYR A 233 -11.45 -3.39 5.74
N MET A 234 -10.50 -2.45 5.92
CA MET A 234 -10.71 -1.21 6.66
C MET A 234 -11.95 -0.43 6.21
N PHE A 235 -12.19 -0.31 4.91
CA PHE A 235 -13.35 0.39 4.32
C PHE A 235 -14.28 -0.54 3.54
N ARG A 236 -14.16 -1.86 3.73
CA ARG A 236 -14.96 -2.84 2.99
C ARG A 236 -16.46 -2.54 3.12
N GLY A 237 -17.16 -2.48 1.99
CA GLY A 237 -18.60 -2.29 1.96
C GLY A 237 -19.08 -0.89 2.37
N CYS A 238 -18.20 0.11 2.39
CA CYS A 238 -18.58 1.52 2.56
C CYS A 238 -19.19 2.07 1.25
N SER A 239 -20.29 1.47 0.81
CA SER A 239 -20.88 1.72 -0.50
C SER A 239 -21.51 3.12 -0.65
N GLY A 240 -21.80 3.81 0.46
CA GLY A 240 -22.33 5.17 0.45
C GLY A 240 -21.28 6.26 0.26
N LEU A 241 -19.99 5.97 0.51
CA LEU A 241 -18.92 6.95 0.34
C LEU A 241 -18.77 7.35 -1.13
N THR A 242 -18.84 8.65 -1.41
CA THR A 242 -18.64 9.21 -2.75
C THR A 242 -17.21 9.70 -2.98
N SER A 243 -16.49 10.00 -1.91
CA SER A 243 -15.08 10.37 -1.88
C SER A 243 -14.43 9.87 -0.60
N LEU A 244 -13.13 9.59 -0.63
CA LEU A 244 -12.32 9.20 0.51
C LEU A 244 -10.88 9.63 0.26
N ASP A 245 -10.34 10.48 1.15
CA ASP A 245 -8.94 10.93 1.06
C ASP A 245 -8.03 10.04 1.90
N VAL A 246 -7.29 9.16 1.25
CA VAL A 246 -6.25 8.30 1.82
C VAL A 246 -4.84 8.69 1.32
N SER A 247 -4.70 9.85 0.69
CA SER A 247 -3.46 10.31 0.08
C SER A 247 -2.32 10.50 1.10
N HIS A 248 -2.65 10.62 2.40
CA HIS A 248 -1.70 10.80 3.49
C HIS A 248 -1.30 9.48 4.16
N PHE A 249 -1.91 8.36 3.77
CA PHE A 249 -1.61 7.07 4.40
C PHE A 249 -0.18 6.63 4.12
N ASN A 250 0.58 6.40 5.18
CA ASN A 250 1.89 5.76 5.11
C ASN A 250 1.74 4.26 5.30
N THR A 251 1.89 3.50 4.22
CA THR A 251 1.67 2.06 4.23
C THR A 251 2.96 1.23 4.22
N GLN A 252 4.12 1.87 4.51
CA GLN A 252 5.42 1.19 4.43
C GLN A 252 5.56 -0.04 5.34
N ASN A 253 4.83 -0.09 6.46
CA ASN A 253 4.85 -1.19 7.42
C ASN A 253 3.68 -2.16 7.25
N VAL A 254 2.75 -1.84 6.35
CA VAL A 254 1.55 -2.66 6.13
C VAL A 254 1.93 -3.95 5.40
N THR A 255 1.47 -5.06 5.93
CA THR A 255 1.72 -6.40 5.38
C THR A 255 0.48 -7.02 4.74
N ASP A 256 -0.70 -6.50 5.06
CA ASP A 256 -1.98 -7.02 4.59
C ASP A 256 -2.97 -5.89 4.29
N MET A 257 -3.45 -5.85 3.03
CA MET A 257 -4.41 -4.87 2.50
C MET A 257 -5.60 -5.56 1.81
N HIS A 258 -5.77 -6.87 2.00
CA HIS A 258 -6.83 -7.57 1.29
C HIS A 258 -8.20 -6.97 1.62
N GLU A 259 -9.05 -6.88 0.60
CA GLU A 259 -10.42 -6.35 0.67
C GLU A 259 -10.55 -4.91 1.24
N MET A 260 -9.46 -4.12 1.30
CA MET A 260 -9.47 -2.81 1.97
C MET A 260 -10.59 -1.88 1.46
N PHE A 261 -10.86 -1.87 0.16
CA PHE A 261 -11.91 -1.06 -0.47
C PHE A 261 -12.99 -1.90 -1.14
N TRP A 262 -13.08 -3.19 -0.83
CA TRP A 262 -14.06 -4.09 -1.45
C TRP A 262 -15.48 -3.53 -1.31
N GLY A 263 -16.20 -3.40 -2.45
CA GLY A 263 -17.59 -2.95 -2.44
C GLY A 263 -17.80 -1.45 -2.14
N CYS A 264 -16.76 -0.63 -2.21
CA CYS A 264 -16.89 0.84 -2.15
C CYS A 264 -17.44 1.38 -3.47
N SER A 265 -18.66 0.96 -3.83
CA SER A 265 -19.26 1.22 -5.14
C SER A 265 -19.61 2.68 -5.41
N GLY A 266 -19.74 3.51 -4.37
CA GLY A 266 -20.03 4.94 -4.49
C GLY A 266 -18.79 5.80 -4.82
N LEU A 267 -17.57 5.32 -4.57
CA LEU A 267 -16.35 6.08 -4.85
C LEU A 267 -16.19 6.34 -6.34
N THR A 268 -16.03 7.62 -6.72
CA THR A 268 -15.79 8.04 -8.11
C THR A 268 -14.31 8.24 -8.42
N SER A 269 -13.49 8.46 -7.41
CA SER A 269 -12.03 8.57 -7.48
C SER A 269 -11.40 8.09 -6.18
N LEU A 270 -10.15 7.61 -6.25
CA LEU A 270 -9.37 7.18 -5.09
C LEU A 270 -7.88 7.43 -5.38
N ASP A 271 -7.23 8.26 -4.56
CA ASP A 271 -5.80 8.55 -4.70
C ASP A 271 -4.97 7.64 -3.78
N VAL A 272 -4.31 6.66 -4.37
CA VAL A 272 -3.44 5.68 -3.68
C VAL A 272 -1.95 5.87 -4.02
N LYS A 273 -1.58 7.00 -4.64
CA LYS A 273 -0.21 7.23 -5.14
C LYS A 273 0.89 7.13 -4.07
N ASN A 274 0.56 7.35 -2.78
CA ASN A 274 1.51 7.26 -1.68
C ASN A 274 1.52 5.88 -1.01
N PHE A 275 0.75 4.91 -1.51
CA PHE A 275 0.77 3.56 -0.96
C PHE A 275 2.09 2.86 -1.29
N ASN A 276 2.88 2.57 -0.26
CA ASN A 276 4.07 1.74 -0.38
C ASN A 276 3.70 0.27 -0.15
N THR A 277 3.65 -0.51 -1.21
CA THR A 277 3.21 -1.90 -1.17
C THR A 277 4.35 -2.92 -1.10
N GLN A 278 5.61 -2.47 -0.86
CA GLN A 278 6.79 -3.35 -0.88
C GLN A 278 6.77 -4.50 0.14
N ASN A 279 5.97 -4.37 1.22
CA ASN A 279 5.86 -5.37 2.27
C ASN A 279 4.55 -6.16 2.22
N VAL A 280 3.64 -5.81 1.32
CA VAL A 280 2.32 -6.42 1.21
C VAL A 280 2.40 -7.83 0.61
N LEU A 281 1.72 -8.78 1.24
CA LEU A 281 1.65 -10.19 0.84
C LEU A 281 0.31 -10.53 0.18
N GLY A 282 -0.80 -9.98 0.71
CA GLY A 282 -2.16 -10.18 0.22
C GLY A 282 -2.75 -8.88 -0.36
N MET A 283 -3.21 -8.94 -1.61
CA MET A 283 -3.90 -7.85 -2.32
C MET A 283 -5.21 -8.33 -2.94
N GLU A 284 -5.66 -9.52 -2.54
CA GLU A 284 -6.91 -10.05 -3.06
C GLU A 284 -8.07 -9.10 -2.76
N ARG A 285 -8.93 -8.92 -3.76
CA ARG A 285 -10.16 -8.11 -3.70
C ARG A 285 -9.98 -6.66 -3.26
N ILE A 286 -8.74 -6.11 -3.22
CA ILE A 286 -8.50 -4.78 -2.64
C ILE A 286 -9.42 -3.70 -3.21
N PHE A 287 -9.75 -3.74 -4.51
CA PHE A 287 -10.66 -2.81 -5.19
C PHE A 287 -11.91 -3.49 -5.76
N SER A 288 -12.16 -4.76 -5.43
CA SER A 288 -13.29 -5.51 -5.98
C SER A 288 -14.62 -4.80 -5.69
N GLY A 289 -15.47 -4.66 -6.68
CA GLY A 289 -16.78 -3.99 -6.55
C GLY A 289 -16.73 -2.47 -6.44
N CYS A 290 -15.58 -1.82 -6.69
CA CYS A 290 -15.48 -0.36 -6.79
C CYS A 290 -16.02 0.13 -8.14
N SER A 291 -17.30 -0.09 -8.40
CA SER A 291 -17.92 0.12 -9.71
C SER A 291 -18.03 1.58 -10.13
N GLY A 292 -17.97 2.53 -9.18
CA GLY A 292 -18.01 3.97 -9.44
C GLY A 292 -16.67 4.56 -9.89
N LEU A 293 -15.53 3.88 -9.66
CA LEU A 293 -14.22 4.39 -10.07
C LEU A 293 -14.12 4.45 -11.59
N THR A 294 -13.76 5.64 -12.10
CA THR A 294 -13.52 5.86 -13.54
C THR A 294 -12.04 5.81 -13.91
N SER A 295 -11.16 6.02 -12.95
CA SER A 295 -9.71 5.91 -13.06
C SER A 295 -9.10 5.46 -11.74
N LEU A 296 -7.98 4.74 -11.80
CA LEU A 296 -7.21 4.31 -10.63
C LEU A 296 -5.74 4.17 -11.04
N ASP A 297 -4.85 4.89 -10.36
CA ASP A 297 -3.40 4.81 -10.60
C ASP A 297 -2.75 3.83 -9.62
N VAL A 298 -2.36 2.68 -10.10
CA VAL A 298 -1.61 1.63 -9.38
C VAL A 298 -0.23 1.38 -9.98
N SER A 299 0.23 2.26 -10.87
CA SER A 299 1.49 2.11 -11.63
C SER A 299 2.73 1.99 -10.74
N HIS A 300 2.66 2.48 -9.50
CA HIS A 300 3.75 2.45 -8.51
C HIS A 300 3.66 1.26 -7.53
N PHE A 301 2.64 0.40 -7.63
CA PHE A 301 2.50 -0.75 -6.73
C PHE A 301 3.64 -1.76 -6.91
N ASN A 302 4.36 -2.06 -5.83
CA ASN A 302 5.36 -3.10 -5.80
C ASN A 302 4.72 -4.44 -5.40
N THR A 303 4.49 -5.30 -6.39
CA THR A 303 3.79 -6.56 -6.18
C THR A 303 4.73 -7.78 -6.04
N ARG A 304 6.04 -7.56 -5.85
CA ARG A 304 7.05 -8.64 -5.82
C ARG A 304 6.82 -9.70 -4.74
N LYS A 305 6.25 -9.31 -3.59
CA LYS A 305 5.96 -10.21 -2.48
C LYS A 305 4.56 -10.80 -2.52
N VAL A 306 3.69 -10.27 -3.40
CA VAL A 306 2.29 -10.67 -3.49
C VAL A 306 2.17 -12.10 -3.99
N THR A 307 1.38 -12.90 -3.29
CA THR A 307 1.17 -14.32 -3.60
C THR A 307 -0.21 -14.62 -4.16
N THR A 308 -1.17 -13.70 -3.98
CA THR A 308 -2.54 -13.84 -4.46
C THR A 308 -3.07 -12.50 -4.98
N MET A 309 -3.70 -12.51 -6.15
CA MET A 309 -4.30 -11.35 -6.82
C MET A 309 -5.74 -11.65 -7.27
N HIS A 310 -6.38 -12.69 -6.68
CA HIS A 310 -7.73 -13.03 -7.09
C HIS A 310 -8.70 -11.89 -6.82
N GLU A 311 -9.60 -11.66 -7.77
CA GLU A 311 -10.65 -10.64 -7.73
C GLU A 311 -10.15 -9.20 -7.47
N MET A 312 -8.84 -8.89 -7.68
CA MET A 312 -8.26 -7.60 -7.28
C MET A 312 -9.03 -6.39 -7.82
N PHE A 313 -9.53 -6.46 -9.06
CA PHE A 313 -10.31 -5.41 -9.73
C PHE A 313 -11.70 -5.92 -10.17
N SER A 314 -12.15 -7.07 -9.67
CA SER A 314 -13.43 -7.66 -10.08
C SER A 314 -14.57 -6.68 -9.83
N GLY A 315 -15.45 -6.48 -10.84
CA GLY A 315 -16.58 -5.56 -10.73
C GLY A 315 -16.23 -4.05 -10.77
N CYS A 316 -15.00 -3.66 -11.10
CA CYS A 316 -14.64 -2.26 -11.35
C CYS A 316 -15.16 -1.80 -12.72
N SER A 317 -16.49 -1.82 -12.88
CA SER A 317 -17.14 -1.65 -14.18
C SER A 317 -17.01 -0.26 -14.78
N GLY A 318 -16.67 0.77 -13.98
CA GLY A 318 -16.46 2.15 -14.41
C GLY A 318 -15.06 2.46 -14.95
N LEU A 319 -14.05 1.61 -14.66
CA LEU A 319 -12.67 1.85 -15.09
C LEU A 319 -12.55 1.76 -16.61
N THR A 320 -12.10 2.86 -17.24
CA THR A 320 -11.90 2.93 -18.69
C THR A 320 -10.46 2.57 -19.10
N SER A 321 -9.51 2.74 -18.19
CA SER A 321 -8.10 2.37 -18.34
C SER A 321 -7.52 1.93 -17.00
N LEU A 322 -6.53 1.04 -17.03
CA LEU A 322 -5.82 0.56 -15.85
C LEU A 322 -4.40 0.15 -16.25
N ASP A 323 -3.39 0.76 -15.63
CA ASP A 323 -2.00 0.41 -15.87
C ASP A 323 -1.51 -0.61 -14.82
N VAL A 324 -1.35 -1.84 -15.25
CA VAL A 324 -0.77 -2.96 -14.49
C VAL A 324 0.54 -3.47 -15.10
N SER A 325 1.12 -2.71 -16.03
CA SER A 325 2.33 -3.10 -16.78
C SER A 325 3.54 -3.34 -15.85
N HIS A 326 3.55 -2.71 -14.67
CA HIS A 326 4.63 -2.86 -13.67
C HIS A 326 4.41 -4.01 -12.67
N PHE A 327 3.28 -4.71 -12.74
CA PHE A 327 3.00 -5.78 -11.79
C PHE A 327 3.94 -6.96 -11.96
N ASN A 328 4.61 -7.34 -10.88
CA ASN A 328 5.44 -8.53 -10.81
C ASN A 328 4.61 -9.71 -10.29
N THR A 329 4.23 -10.61 -11.17
CA THR A 329 3.36 -11.74 -10.83
C THR A 329 4.11 -13.07 -10.62
N ARG A 330 5.46 -13.06 -10.51
CA ARG A 330 6.28 -14.27 -10.41
C ARG A 330 5.99 -15.16 -9.21
N ASN A 331 5.45 -14.59 -8.14
CA ASN A 331 5.08 -15.31 -6.92
C ASN A 331 3.58 -15.56 -6.80
N VAL A 332 2.79 -15.07 -7.74
CA VAL A 332 1.33 -15.19 -7.71
C VAL A 332 0.91 -16.61 -8.05
N THR A 333 0.02 -17.17 -7.22
CA THR A 333 -0.50 -18.53 -7.36
C THR A 333 -1.93 -18.59 -7.86
N THR A 334 -2.69 -17.48 -7.75
CA THR A 334 -4.06 -17.36 -8.28
C THR A 334 -4.35 -15.96 -8.80
N MET A 335 -4.99 -15.89 -9.98
CA MET A 335 -5.51 -14.70 -10.65
C MET A 335 -7.00 -14.86 -10.99
N TYR A 336 -7.68 -15.78 -10.26
CA TYR A 336 -9.12 -16.02 -10.40
C TYR A 336 -9.90 -14.71 -10.36
N GLU A 337 -10.75 -14.46 -11.36
CA GLU A 337 -11.61 -13.27 -11.49
C GLU A 337 -10.89 -11.90 -11.39
N MET A 338 -9.58 -11.81 -11.64
CA MET A 338 -8.81 -10.58 -11.34
C MET A 338 -9.39 -9.31 -11.99
N PHE A 339 -9.90 -9.40 -13.20
CA PHE A 339 -10.51 -8.28 -13.95
C PHE A 339 -11.98 -8.56 -14.33
N LYS A 340 -12.62 -9.55 -13.72
CA LYS A 340 -14.00 -9.91 -14.04
C LYS A 340 -14.92 -8.71 -13.93
N GLY A 341 -15.78 -8.50 -14.94
CA GLY A 341 -16.76 -7.42 -14.92
C GLY A 341 -16.19 -6.00 -15.07
N CYS A 342 -14.92 -5.83 -15.46
CA CYS A 342 -14.36 -4.53 -15.85
C CYS A 342 -14.91 -4.10 -17.22
N GLY A 343 -16.22 -3.84 -17.26
CA GLY A 343 -16.98 -3.69 -18.50
C GLY A 343 -16.63 -2.49 -19.38
N ALA A 344 -16.05 -1.41 -18.80
CA ALA A 344 -15.64 -0.22 -19.52
C ALA A 344 -14.17 -0.24 -19.97
N LEU A 345 -13.37 -1.21 -19.52
CA LEU A 345 -11.96 -1.31 -19.84
C LEU A 345 -11.75 -1.67 -21.32
N THR A 346 -11.01 -0.85 -22.06
CA THR A 346 -10.84 -1.00 -23.52
C THR A 346 -9.57 -1.73 -23.92
N SER A 347 -8.52 -1.60 -23.13
CA SER A 347 -7.24 -2.29 -23.36
C SER A 347 -6.57 -2.61 -22.03
N LEU A 348 -5.71 -3.65 -22.05
CA LEU A 348 -4.93 -4.05 -20.88
C LEU A 348 -3.56 -4.53 -21.30
N ASP A 349 -2.50 -4.07 -20.62
CA ASP A 349 -1.14 -4.54 -20.82
C ASP A 349 -0.74 -5.51 -19.71
N VAL A 350 -0.54 -6.77 -20.10
CA VAL A 350 -0.11 -7.87 -19.20
C VAL A 350 1.15 -8.56 -19.74
N VAL A 351 1.96 -7.85 -20.54
CA VAL A 351 3.21 -8.36 -21.13
C VAL A 351 4.14 -8.93 -20.06
N HIS A 352 4.15 -8.32 -18.87
CA HIS A 352 5.01 -8.69 -17.73
C HIS A 352 4.40 -9.72 -16.79
N PHE A 353 3.20 -10.23 -17.08
CA PHE A 353 2.58 -11.26 -16.25
C PHE A 353 3.27 -12.62 -16.46
N TYR A 354 3.71 -13.21 -15.36
CA TYR A 354 4.28 -14.55 -15.29
C TYR A 354 3.25 -15.51 -14.69
N THR A 355 2.82 -16.49 -15.47
CA THR A 355 1.74 -17.41 -15.06
C THR A 355 2.22 -18.80 -14.68
N HIS A 356 3.53 -19.05 -14.64
CA HIS A 356 4.10 -20.40 -14.41
C HIS A 356 3.79 -21.01 -13.03
N LYS A 357 3.45 -20.19 -12.03
CA LYS A 357 3.01 -20.63 -10.69
C LYS A 357 1.49 -20.53 -10.51
N VAL A 358 0.79 -19.91 -11.46
CA VAL A 358 -0.64 -19.67 -11.34
C VAL A 358 -1.40 -20.97 -11.56
N THR A 359 -2.20 -21.35 -10.58
CA THR A 359 -3.01 -22.58 -10.61
C THR A 359 -4.46 -22.33 -11.00
N ASP A 360 -4.93 -21.08 -10.89
CA ASP A 360 -6.30 -20.70 -11.27
C ASP A 360 -6.35 -19.30 -11.89
N MET A 361 -6.82 -19.23 -13.14
CA MET A 361 -7.11 -18.03 -13.94
C MET A 361 -8.56 -18.03 -14.43
N SER A 362 -9.42 -18.87 -13.82
CA SER A 362 -10.82 -18.95 -14.22
C SER A 362 -11.48 -17.58 -14.13
N GLU A 363 -12.30 -17.25 -15.11
CA GLU A 363 -13.05 -16.00 -15.21
C GLU A 363 -12.22 -14.71 -15.16
N MET A 364 -10.89 -14.78 -15.38
CA MET A 364 -9.97 -13.65 -15.18
C MET A 364 -10.39 -12.37 -15.91
N PHE A 365 -10.92 -12.48 -17.13
CA PHE A 365 -11.42 -11.35 -17.95
C PHE A 365 -12.93 -11.45 -18.23
N SER A 366 -13.63 -12.38 -17.58
CA SER A 366 -15.06 -12.61 -17.83
C SER A 366 -15.86 -11.30 -17.67
N GLY A 367 -16.72 -10.98 -18.63
CA GLY A 367 -17.55 -9.77 -18.60
C GLY A 367 -16.83 -8.47 -18.94
N CYS A 368 -15.58 -8.49 -19.40
CA CYS A 368 -14.88 -7.30 -19.92
C CYS A 368 -15.41 -6.96 -21.33
N SER A 369 -16.65 -6.49 -21.42
CA SER A 369 -17.41 -6.38 -22.68
C SER A 369 -16.87 -5.33 -23.65
N ALA A 370 -16.20 -4.27 -23.17
CA ALA A 370 -15.58 -3.24 -24.01
C ALA A 370 -14.13 -3.56 -24.37
N LEU A 371 -13.54 -4.63 -23.83
CA LEU A 371 -12.13 -4.95 -24.00
C LEU A 371 -11.85 -5.38 -25.44
N THR A 372 -11.06 -4.58 -26.15
CA THR A 372 -10.67 -4.83 -27.54
C THR A 372 -9.31 -5.46 -27.67
N THR A 373 -8.40 -5.19 -26.74
CA THR A 373 -6.99 -5.56 -26.83
C THR A 373 -6.41 -6.00 -25.49
N ILE A 374 -5.75 -7.14 -25.45
CA ILE A 374 -4.91 -7.57 -24.33
C ILE A 374 -3.48 -7.75 -24.87
N HIS A 375 -2.56 -6.87 -24.43
CA HIS A 375 -1.17 -6.95 -24.81
C HIS A 375 -0.45 -8.03 -23.99
N CYS A 376 0.06 -9.06 -24.68
CA CYS A 376 0.87 -10.11 -24.07
C CYS A 376 1.73 -10.81 -25.12
N ASN A 377 3.03 -10.99 -24.85
CA ASN A 377 3.98 -11.59 -25.78
C ASN A 377 4.19 -13.09 -25.56
N LYS A 378 3.56 -13.65 -24.53
CA LYS A 378 3.73 -15.05 -24.12
C LYS A 378 2.39 -15.77 -24.15
N SER A 379 2.43 -17.05 -24.47
CA SER A 379 1.26 -17.92 -24.29
C SER A 379 1.15 -18.32 -22.82
N TRP A 380 -0.07 -18.28 -22.28
CA TRP A 380 -0.34 -18.73 -20.93
C TRP A 380 -0.84 -20.17 -20.95
N PHE A 381 -0.21 -21.03 -20.19
CA PHE A 381 -0.53 -22.45 -20.11
C PHE A 381 -0.63 -22.91 -18.65
N GLY A 382 -1.47 -23.90 -18.42
CA GLY A 382 -1.65 -24.55 -17.11
C GLY A 382 -2.70 -23.89 -16.23
N GLY A 383 -3.03 -24.58 -15.14
CA GLY A 383 -4.05 -24.16 -14.20
C GLY A 383 -5.50 -24.25 -14.72
N ARG A 384 -6.43 -23.92 -13.82
CA ARG A 384 -7.85 -23.77 -14.18
C ARG A 384 -8.02 -22.46 -14.93
N SER A 385 -8.89 -22.45 -15.93
CA SER A 385 -9.11 -21.28 -16.81
C SER A 385 -10.52 -21.24 -17.41
N GLU A 386 -11.49 -21.88 -16.75
CA GLU A 386 -12.87 -21.91 -17.21
C GLU A 386 -13.39 -20.49 -17.36
N LYS A 387 -14.06 -20.20 -18.49
CA LYS A 387 -14.70 -18.91 -18.78
C LYS A 387 -13.77 -17.69 -18.70
N MET A 388 -12.44 -17.89 -18.87
CA MET A 388 -11.43 -16.83 -18.73
C MET A 388 -11.76 -15.58 -19.56
N PHE A 389 -12.31 -15.76 -20.78
CA PHE A 389 -12.68 -14.68 -21.70
C PHE A 389 -14.19 -14.59 -21.94
N ASP A 390 -15.02 -15.23 -21.10
CA ASP A 390 -16.48 -15.23 -21.31
C ASP A 390 -17.03 -13.79 -21.34
N GLY A 391 -17.83 -13.46 -22.36
CA GLY A 391 -18.38 -12.12 -22.51
C GLY A 391 -17.43 -11.02 -23.04
N CYS A 392 -16.18 -11.34 -23.41
CA CYS A 392 -15.22 -10.40 -24.02
C CYS A 392 -15.51 -10.17 -25.51
N VAL A 393 -16.72 -9.81 -25.85
CA VAL A 393 -17.26 -9.85 -27.24
C VAL A 393 -16.55 -8.91 -28.24
N GLN A 394 -15.82 -7.90 -27.76
CA GLN A 394 -15.09 -6.95 -28.60
C GLN A 394 -13.62 -7.34 -28.82
N LEU A 395 -13.15 -8.43 -28.18
CA LEU A 395 -11.74 -8.78 -28.14
C LEU A 395 -11.21 -9.19 -29.53
N LYS A 396 -10.09 -8.60 -29.91
CA LYS A 396 -9.43 -8.78 -31.21
C LYS A 396 -7.93 -9.01 -30.99
N GLY A 397 -7.53 -10.26 -31.03
CA GLY A 397 -6.12 -10.64 -31.05
C GLY A 397 -5.72 -11.14 -32.45
N ALA A 398 -4.93 -12.22 -32.49
CA ALA A 398 -4.63 -12.92 -33.75
C ALA A 398 -5.90 -13.49 -34.42
N VAL A 399 -6.93 -13.77 -33.63
CA VAL A 399 -8.27 -14.20 -34.09
C VAL A 399 -9.37 -13.38 -33.43
N ALA A 400 -10.54 -13.33 -34.06
CA ALA A 400 -11.74 -12.72 -33.48
C ALA A 400 -12.30 -13.59 -32.36
N TYR A 401 -13.03 -12.95 -31.45
CA TYR A 401 -13.70 -13.64 -30.33
C TYR A 401 -14.69 -14.71 -30.80
N ASP A 402 -14.64 -15.87 -30.12
CA ASP A 402 -15.56 -17.00 -30.34
C ASP A 402 -16.10 -17.44 -28.95
N TYR A 403 -17.41 -17.32 -28.78
CA TYR A 403 -18.08 -17.63 -27.49
C TYR A 403 -17.91 -19.10 -27.03
N ASN A 404 -17.50 -20.01 -27.93
CA ASN A 404 -17.23 -21.42 -27.61
C ASN A 404 -15.77 -21.65 -27.15
N LYS A 405 -14.92 -20.62 -27.22
CA LYS A 405 -13.47 -20.71 -26.98
C LYS A 405 -13.08 -19.64 -25.96
N THR A 406 -13.41 -19.86 -24.70
CA THR A 406 -13.26 -18.85 -23.64
C THR A 406 -12.22 -19.20 -22.57
N ASP A 407 -11.47 -20.28 -22.76
CA ASP A 407 -10.42 -20.72 -21.81
C ASP A 407 -9.01 -20.28 -22.23
N ALA A 408 -7.99 -20.63 -21.41
CA ALA A 408 -6.60 -20.24 -21.64
C ALA A 408 -5.98 -20.76 -22.93
N ARG A 409 -6.60 -21.68 -23.67
CA ARG A 409 -6.14 -22.06 -25.03
C ARG A 409 -6.12 -20.86 -25.97
N MET A 410 -6.96 -19.85 -25.67
CA MET A 410 -7.00 -18.60 -26.42
C MET A 410 -6.06 -17.51 -25.83
N ALA A 411 -5.39 -17.77 -24.72
CA ALA A 411 -4.47 -16.83 -24.07
C ALA A 411 -3.06 -16.89 -24.71
N ASN A 412 -2.98 -16.54 -25.98
CA ASN A 412 -1.73 -16.50 -26.73
C ASN A 412 -1.79 -15.48 -27.88
N PRO A 413 -0.63 -14.92 -28.29
CA PRO A 413 -0.57 -13.89 -29.33
C PRO A 413 -0.51 -14.44 -30.77
N GLU A 414 -0.39 -15.76 -30.99
CA GLU A 414 -0.22 -16.34 -32.33
C GLU A 414 -1.56 -16.78 -32.94
N THR A 415 -2.37 -17.45 -32.13
CA THR A 415 -3.61 -18.09 -32.59
C THR A 415 -4.78 -17.80 -31.66
N GLY A 416 -4.60 -16.90 -30.69
CA GLY A 416 -5.58 -16.58 -29.66
C GLY A 416 -5.97 -15.12 -29.62
N TYR A 417 -6.38 -14.66 -28.44
CA TYR A 417 -6.94 -13.33 -28.20
C TYR A 417 -5.93 -12.28 -27.77
N PHE A 418 -4.66 -12.67 -27.56
CA PHE A 418 -3.63 -11.69 -27.20
C PHE A 418 -3.10 -10.98 -28.45
N THR A 419 -2.71 -9.73 -28.25
CA THR A 419 -1.97 -8.91 -29.21
C THR A 419 -0.56 -8.72 -28.68
N ARG A 420 0.47 -8.78 -29.52
CA ARG A 420 1.83 -8.49 -29.08
C ARG A 420 1.91 -7.06 -28.58
N GLY A 421 2.52 -6.87 -27.41
CA GLY A 421 2.83 -5.58 -26.83
C GLY A 421 4.31 -5.24 -26.96
N VAL A 422 4.67 -4.04 -26.51
CA VAL A 422 6.08 -3.63 -26.44
C VAL A 422 6.82 -4.44 -25.38
N GLU A 423 8.07 -4.81 -25.68
CA GLU A 423 8.96 -5.52 -24.74
C GLU A 423 10.39 -5.01 -24.88
N ALA A 424 11.16 -5.07 -23.77
CA ALA A 424 12.56 -4.71 -23.79
C ALA A 424 13.41 -5.94 -24.15
N TYR A 425 14.19 -5.82 -25.20
CA TYR A 425 15.04 -6.92 -25.65
C TYR A 425 16.32 -6.44 -26.31
N VAL A 426 17.30 -7.32 -26.36
CA VAL A 426 18.55 -7.12 -27.12
C VAL A 426 18.51 -8.01 -28.35
N ALA A 427 18.82 -7.45 -29.50
CA ALA A 427 19.02 -8.20 -30.75
C ALA A 427 20.48 -8.14 -31.16
N GLN A 428 21.05 -9.32 -31.54
CA GLN A 428 22.38 -9.42 -32.09
C GLN A 428 22.31 -9.54 -33.62
N SER A 429 23.11 -8.74 -34.32
CA SER A 429 23.25 -8.85 -35.77
C SER A 429 23.72 -10.24 -36.19
N ALA A 430 23.43 -10.65 -37.46
CA ALA A 430 23.79 -11.96 -37.97
C ALA A 430 25.31 -12.22 -37.95
N ASP A 431 26.13 -11.18 -38.15
CA ASP A 431 27.60 -11.23 -38.06
C ASP A 431 28.12 -11.12 -36.62
N LYS A 432 27.22 -11.04 -35.65
CA LYS A 432 27.46 -10.92 -34.19
C LYS A 432 28.23 -9.68 -33.78
N THR A 433 28.46 -8.72 -34.63
CA THR A 433 29.29 -7.55 -34.34
C THR A 433 28.54 -6.43 -33.61
N THR A 434 27.22 -6.41 -33.74
CA THR A 434 26.36 -5.34 -33.15
C THR A 434 25.30 -5.93 -32.24
N LEU A 435 25.15 -5.34 -31.04
CA LEU A 435 24.01 -5.52 -30.14
C LEU A 435 23.12 -4.29 -30.23
N THR A 436 21.84 -4.47 -30.49
CA THR A 436 20.86 -3.36 -30.48
C THR A 436 19.80 -3.59 -29.42
N PHE A 437 19.59 -2.58 -28.59
CA PHE A 437 18.60 -2.57 -27.51
C PHE A 437 17.32 -1.91 -28.03
N TYR A 438 16.20 -2.61 -27.91
CA TYR A 438 14.88 -2.18 -28.37
C TYR A 438 13.85 -2.23 -27.26
N TYR A 439 12.84 -1.36 -27.33
CA TYR A 439 11.61 -1.44 -26.55
C TYR A 439 10.43 -1.24 -27.51
N ASP A 440 10.03 -2.31 -28.19
CA ASP A 440 8.98 -2.29 -29.21
C ASP A 440 8.26 -3.65 -29.28
N ASP A 441 7.27 -3.78 -30.17
CA ASP A 441 6.48 -4.99 -30.42
C ASP A 441 7.06 -5.84 -31.59
N GLN A 442 8.25 -5.50 -32.10
CA GLN A 442 8.81 -6.07 -33.33
C GLN A 442 9.77 -7.25 -33.10
N ARG A 443 9.98 -7.69 -31.84
CA ARG A 443 10.97 -8.74 -31.52
C ARG A 443 10.83 -9.98 -32.36
N ALA A 444 9.59 -10.45 -32.62
CA ALA A 444 9.33 -11.65 -33.41
C ALA A 444 9.71 -11.52 -34.91
N THR A 445 9.82 -10.29 -35.42
CA THR A 445 10.18 -10.01 -36.82
C THR A 445 11.68 -9.76 -36.98
N ARG A 446 12.44 -9.61 -35.89
CA ARG A 446 13.87 -9.34 -35.93
C ARG A 446 14.64 -10.58 -36.41
N THR A 447 15.59 -10.37 -37.27
CA THR A 447 16.54 -11.42 -37.69
C THR A 447 17.70 -11.48 -36.70
N GLY A 448 18.22 -12.69 -36.44
CA GLY A 448 19.31 -12.92 -35.50
C GLY A 448 18.84 -13.42 -34.14
N THR A 449 19.76 -13.45 -33.17
CA THR A 449 19.45 -13.89 -31.81
C THR A 449 18.88 -12.73 -31.01
N THR A 450 17.80 -12.96 -30.30
CA THR A 450 17.21 -11.96 -29.38
C THR A 450 17.15 -12.49 -27.96
N TRP A 451 17.37 -11.62 -26.98
CA TRP A 451 17.31 -11.93 -25.56
C TRP A 451 16.39 -10.95 -24.85
N ASP A 452 15.58 -11.46 -23.91
CA ASP A 452 14.70 -10.69 -23.05
C ASP A 452 15.54 -10.00 -21.95
N ILE A 453 15.38 -8.69 -21.80
CA ILE A 453 16.11 -7.93 -20.76
C ILE A 453 15.54 -8.20 -19.37
N GLU A 454 14.25 -8.46 -19.25
CA GLU A 454 13.59 -8.60 -17.96
C GLU A 454 13.89 -9.92 -17.26
N GLU A 455 14.16 -10.99 -18.00
CA GLU A 455 14.64 -12.24 -17.39
C GLU A 455 15.92 -12.04 -16.59
N MET A 456 16.67 -10.99 -16.90
CA MET A 456 17.93 -10.64 -16.24
C MET A 456 17.74 -9.89 -14.92
N GLN A 457 16.55 -9.34 -14.65
CA GLN A 457 16.27 -8.56 -13.43
C GLN A 457 15.86 -9.44 -12.24
N LYS A 458 16.21 -10.74 -12.26
CA LYS A 458 15.92 -11.65 -11.15
C LYS A 458 16.67 -11.21 -9.90
N GLU A 459 15.90 -10.86 -8.86
CA GLU A 459 16.47 -10.45 -7.56
C GLU A 459 17.50 -11.46 -7.03
N GLY A 460 18.63 -10.92 -6.56
CA GLY A 460 19.58 -11.61 -5.69
C GLY A 460 20.50 -12.61 -6.37
N LYS A 461 20.52 -12.76 -7.69
CA LYS A 461 21.51 -13.56 -8.39
C LYS A 461 22.38 -12.65 -9.27
N ASP A 462 23.68 -12.69 -9.05
CA ASP A 462 24.72 -12.13 -9.93
C ASP A 462 24.71 -12.90 -11.28
N ILE A 463 23.64 -12.73 -12.06
CA ILE A 463 23.49 -13.41 -13.35
C ILE A 463 24.14 -12.55 -14.42
N LEU A 464 25.06 -13.16 -15.17
CA LEU A 464 25.61 -12.56 -16.37
C LEU A 464 24.52 -12.50 -17.43
N PRO A 465 24.27 -11.33 -18.08
CA PRO A 465 23.35 -11.24 -19.21
C PRO A 465 23.69 -12.23 -20.32
N ALA A 466 22.69 -12.86 -20.91
CA ALA A 466 22.92 -13.86 -21.95
C ALA A 466 23.62 -13.30 -23.20
N TRP A 467 23.61 -12.00 -23.42
CA TRP A 467 24.33 -11.28 -24.47
C TRP A 467 25.73 -10.80 -24.06
N ALA A 468 26.06 -10.81 -22.75
CA ALA A 468 27.35 -10.36 -22.23
C ALA A 468 28.26 -11.53 -21.87
N GLY A 469 29.58 -11.35 -21.95
CA GLY A 469 30.55 -12.34 -21.52
C GLY A 469 30.56 -13.63 -22.36
N THR A 470 29.83 -13.67 -23.47
CA THR A 470 29.92 -14.77 -24.41
C THR A 470 31.33 -14.77 -25.02
N SER A 471 31.94 -15.95 -25.14
CA SER A 471 33.30 -16.17 -25.64
C SER A 471 33.56 -15.59 -27.04
N ASP A 472 32.57 -14.99 -27.63
CA ASP A 472 32.56 -14.55 -29.03
C ASP A 472 33.21 -13.20 -29.27
N ARG A 473 34.00 -12.64 -28.39
CA ARG A 473 34.87 -11.44 -28.53
C ARG A 473 34.73 -10.64 -29.84
N VAL A 474 33.50 -10.56 -30.39
CA VAL A 474 33.23 -10.00 -31.72
C VAL A 474 32.35 -8.75 -31.67
N THR A 475 31.61 -8.53 -30.57
CA THR A 475 30.75 -7.35 -30.43
C THR A 475 31.60 -6.08 -30.35
N THR A 476 31.61 -5.32 -31.42
CA THR A 476 32.37 -4.06 -31.54
C THR A 476 31.51 -2.83 -31.39
N ARG A 477 30.18 -2.97 -31.50
CA ARG A 477 29.21 -1.89 -31.50
C ARG A 477 27.98 -2.24 -30.66
N VAL A 478 27.51 -1.28 -29.90
CA VAL A 478 26.22 -1.31 -29.21
C VAL A 478 25.38 -0.14 -29.69
N VAL A 479 24.08 -0.37 -29.88
CA VAL A 479 23.11 0.67 -30.26
C VAL A 479 21.92 0.60 -29.31
N PHE A 480 21.57 1.72 -28.73
CA PHE A 480 20.25 1.89 -28.12
C PHE A 480 19.34 2.54 -29.16
N ASP A 481 18.31 1.84 -29.60
CA ASP A 481 17.30 2.37 -30.48
C ASP A 481 16.48 3.45 -29.78
N ALA A 482 15.91 4.40 -30.53
CA ALA A 482 15.12 5.49 -29.93
C ALA A 482 13.88 4.98 -29.17
N SER A 483 13.36 3.81 -29.51
CA SER A 483 12.26 3.14 -28.77
C SER A 483 12.64 2.83 -27.34
N PHE A 484 13.93 2.61 -27.05
CA PHE A 484 14.41 2.24 -25.71
C PHE A 484 14.25 3.36 -24.65
N ARG A 485 13.95 4.61 -25.09
CA ARG A 485 13.75 5.76 -24.20
C ARG A 485 12.68 5.56 -23.14
N ASP A 486 11.66 4.80 -23.47
CA ASP A 486 10.50 4.60 -22.61
C ASP A 486 10.65 3.41 -21.65
N PHE A 487 11.66 2.59 -21.83
CA PHE A 487 12.00 1.51 -20.91
C PHE A 487 12.74 2.04 -19.66
N ARG A 488 12.41 1.51 -18.49
CA ARG A 488 12.96 1.88 -17.17
C ARG A 488 13.57 0.64 -16.50
N PRO A 489 14.84 0.29 -16.79
CA PRO A 489 15.48 -0.83 -16.10
C PRO A 489 15.70 -0.52 -14.62
N THR A 490 15.57 -1.52 -13.76
CA THR A 490 15.92 -1.42 -12.33
C THR A 490 17.38 -1.79 -12.07
N THR A 491 18.03 -2.45 -13.02
CA THR A 491 19.47 -2.79 -12.99
C THR A 491 20.07 -2.73 -14.38
N THR A 492 21.30 -2.25 -14.46
CA THR A 492 22.17 -2.36 -15.64
C THR A 492 23.43 -3.15 -15.33
N ALA A 493 23.44 -3.86 -14.17
CA ALA A 493 24.59 -4.64 -13.74
C ALA A 493 25.04 -5.63 -14.84
N ARG A 494 26.33 -5.60 -15.14
CA ARG A 494 27.00 -6.50 -16.12
C ARG A 494 26.49 -6.43 -17.56
N TRP A 495 25.74 -5.41 -17.96
CA TRP A 495 25.19 -5.35 -19.33
C TRP A 495 26.23 -5.47 -20.42
N PHE A 496 27.44 -4.96 -20.22
CA PHE A 496 28.55 -5.03 -21.15
C PHE A 496 29.79 -5.73 -20.54
N TYR A 497 29.55 -6.64 -19.59
CA TYR A 497 30.60 -7.37 -18.90
C TYR A 497 31.52 -8.11 -19.88
N GLU A 498 32.82 -7.87 -19.81
CA GLU A 498 33.88 -8.45 -20.68
C GLU A 498 33.70 -8.22 -22.20
N CYS A 499 32.97 -7.19 -22.62
CA CYS A 499 32.90 -6.79 -24.02
C CYS A 499 34.23 -6.12 -24.45
N ARG A 500 35.32 -6.92 -24.48
CA ARG A 500 36.71 -6.41 -24.57
C ARG A 500 37.02 -5.72 -25.89
N VAL A 501 36.30 -6.05 -26.98
CA VAL A 501 36.50 -5.47 -28.33
C VAL A 501 35.46 -4.38 -28.66
N LEU A 502 34.60 -4.06 -27.73
CA LEU A 502 33.60 -2.99 -27.87
C LEU A 502 34.29 -1.65 -28.08
N LYS A 503 33.98 -0.98 -29.18
CA LYS A 503 34.57 0.32 -29.57
C LYS A 503 33.60 1.47 -29.43
N GLN A 504 32.31 1.23 -29.61
CA GLN A 504 31.31 2.27 -29.77
C GLN A 504 29.98 1.88 -29.15
N ILE A 505 29.38 2.84 -28.40
CA ILE A 505 28.01 2.75 -27.94
C ILE A 505 27.27 3.98 -28.49
N GLU A 506 26.22 3.74 -29.27
CA GLU A 506 25.38 4.76 -29.88
C GLU A 506 24.02 4.81 -29.19
N GLY A 507 23.40 5.98 -29.14
CA GLY A 507 22.07 6.16 -28.56
C GLY A 507 22.02 5.92 -27.04
N LEU A 508 23.15 5.97 -26.32
CA LEU A 508 23.19 5.73 -24.89
C LEU A 508 22.29 6.71 -24.11
N GLU A 509 22.00 7.88 -24.70
CA GLU A 509 21.03 8.87 -24.20
C GLU A 509 19.59 8.35 -24.15
N PHE A 510 19.28 7.23 -24.82
CA PHE A 510 17.98 6.58 -24.75
C PHE A 510 17.88 5.56 -23.59
N LEU A 511 18.99 5.27 -22.91
CA LEU A 511 18.97 4.47 -21.68
C LEU A 511 18.51 5.31 -20.50
N ASN A 512 17.28 5.14 -20.06
CA ASN A 512 16.74 5.82 -18.89
C ASN A 512 17.14 5.09 -17.59
N THR A 513 17.99 5.71 -16.79
CA THR A 513 18.50 5.13 -15.54
C THR A 513 17.80 5.63 -14.28
N SER A 514 16.65 6.29 -14.39
CA SER A 514 15.94 6.89 -13.24
C SER A 514 15.54 5.90 -12.15
N GLU A 515 15.31 4.63 -12.51
CA GLU A 515 14.94 3.55 -11.59
C GLU A 515 16.05 2.54 -11.31
N VAL A 516 17.24 2.79 -11.88
CA VAL A 516 18.38 1.89 -11.67
C VAL A 516 18.92 2.01 -10.26
N THR A 517 18.99 0.88 -9.57
CA THR A 517 19.59 0.76 -8.22
C THR A 517 20.96 0.09 -8.22
N ASN A 518 21.29 -0.64 -9.29
CA ASN A 518 22.52 -1.42 -9.38
C ASN A 518 23.17 -1.27 -10.78
N MET A 519 24.39 -0.72 -10.80
CA MET A 519 25.25 -0.55 -11.98
C MET A 519 26.56 -1.34 -11.87
N ARG A 520 26.63 -2.33 -10.94
CA ARG A 520 27.81 -3.16 -10.71
C ARG A 520 28.36 -3.77 -12.00
N GLU A 521 29.66 -3.61 -12.24
CA GLU A 521 30.37 -4.26 -13.33
C GLU A 521 29.78 -3.95 -14.74
N MET A 522 29.00 -2.85 -14.90
CA MET A 522 28.29 -2.56 -16.15
C MET A 522 29.21 -2.55 -17.37
N PHE A 523 30.42 -1.97 -17.26
CA PHE A 523 31.43 -1.90 -18.30
C PHE A 523 32.72 -2.65 -17.93
N TYR A 524 32.63 -3.64 -17.04
CA TYR A 524 33.78 -4.41 -16.60
C TYR A 524 34.58 -4.98 -17.78
N ARG A 525 35.87 -4.64 -17.87
CA ARG A 525 36.79 -5.04 -18.93
C ARG A 525 36.37 -4.70 -20.36
N CYS A 526 35.69 -3.58 -20.56
CA CYS A 526 35.44 -3.02 -21.89
C CYS A 526 36.73 -2.33 -22.38
N SER A 527 37.82 -3.13 -22.58
CA SER A 527 39.16 -2.62 -22.86
C SER A 527 39.34 -1.99 -24.26
N GLY A 528 38.38 -2.19 -25.18
CA GLY A 528 38.35 -1.54 -26.48
C GLY A 528 37.68 -0.18 -26.53
N LEU A 529 36.95 0.20 -25.47
CA LEU A 529 36.17 1.46 -25.41
C LEU A 529 37.09 2.63 -25.09
N THR A 530 37.09 3.67 -25.94
CA THR A 530 37.99 4.82 -25.81
C THR A 530 37.30 6.05 -25.18
N SER A 531 36.00 6.18 -25.36
CA SER A 531 35.22 7.28 -24.78
C SER A 531 33.79 6.84 -24.49
N LEU A 532 33.16 7.49 -23.51
CA LEU A 532 31.79 7.22 -23.09
C LEU A 532 31.09 8.53 -22.68
N ASP A 533 29.86 8.73 -23.11
CA ASP A 533 29.01 9.84 -22.67
C ASP A 533 27.90 9.31 -21.75
N VAL A 534 28.03 9.56 -20.45
CA VAL A 534 27.07 9.17 -19.41
C VAL A 534 26.37 10.37 -18.80
N SER A 535 26.39 11.52 -19.49
CA SER A 535 25.80 12.77 -18.99
C SER A 535 24.28 12.70 -18.75
N HIS A 536 23.62 11.68 -19.31
CA HIS A 536 22.18 11.42 -19.18
C HIS A 536 21.84 10.46 -18.01
N PHE A 537 22.84 9.85 -17.40
CA PHE A 537 22.59 8.91 -16.33
C PHE A 537 22.06 9.61 -15.07
N ASN A 538 20.92 9.16 -14.58
CA ASN A 538 20.42 9.47 -13.24
C ASN A 538 20.95 8.39 -12.27
N THR A 539 21.77 8.79 -11.31
CA THR A 539 22.38 7.87 -10.33
C THR A 539 21.86 8.05 -8.91
N GLN A 540 20.81 8.86 -8.71
CA GLN A 540 20.28 9.17 -7.38
C GLN A 540 19.83 7.94 -6.59
N ASN A 541 19.31 6.91 -7.29
CA ASN A 541 18.83 5.67 -6.69
C ASN A 541 19.87 4.55 -6.68
N VAL A 542 21.07 4.79 -7.24
CA VAL A 542 22.09 3.75 -7.40
C VAL A 542 22.82 3.50 -6.09
N THR A 543 22.80 2.26 -5.62
CA THR A 543 23.46 1.83 -4.37
C THR A 543 24.69 0.96 -4.58
N ASP A 544 24.92 0.45 -5.80
CA ASP A 544 26.05 -0.41 -6.14
C ASP A 544 26.63 -0.04 -7.52
N MET A 545 27.88 0.44 -7.54
CA MET A 545 28.73 0.72 -8.71
C MET A 545 30.06 -0.01 -8.64
N TYR A 546 30.15 -1.09 -7.83
CA TYR A 546 31.36 -1.88 -7.64
C TYR A 546 31.92 -2.33 -9.00
N TRP A 547 33.20 -2.01 -9.30
CA TRP A 547 33.92 -2.36 -10.53
C TRP A 547 33.23 -1.90 -11.83
N MET A 548 32.44 -0.84 -11.82
CA MET A 548 31.64 -0.42 -12.98
C MET A 548 32.46 -0.22 -14.26
N PHE A 549 33.67 0.37 -14.16
CA PHE A 549 34.61 0.60 -15.27
C PHE A 549 35.93 -0.16 -15.08
N TYR A 550 35.97 -1.21 -14.25
CA TYR A 550 37.17 -1.95 -13.97
C TYR A 550 37.85 -2.42 -15.26
N ASP A 551 39.19 -2.17 -15.40
CA ASP A 551 40.03 -2.57 -16.53
C ASP A 551 39.51 -2.10 -17.90
N CYS A 552 38.90 -0.91 -17.96
CA CYS A 552 38.62 -0.21 -19.21
C CYS A 552 39.93 0.50 -19.68
N SER A 553 40.94 -0.27 -20.03
CA SER A 553 42.32 0.20 -20.18
C SER A 553 42.55 1.19 -21.33
N ALA A 554 41.69 1.20 -22.38
CA ALA A 554 41.75 2.16 -23.47
C ALA A 554 40.89 3.42 -23.21
N LEU A 555 40.14 3.47 -22.12
CA LEU A 555 39.19 4.55 -21.88
C LEU A 555 39.93 5.84 -21.49
N THR A 556 39.82 6.85 -22.33
CA THR A 556 40.47 8.16 -22.12
C THR A 556 39.53 9.23 -21.58
N THR A 557 38.23 9.12 -21.88
CA THR A 557 37.26 10.17 -21.61
C THR A 557 35.91 9.61 -21.19
N ILE A 558 35.41 10.03 -20.03
CA ILE A 558 34.03 9.82 -19.59
C ILE A 558 33.36 11.19 -19.48
N ARG A 559 32.35 11.48 -20.31
CA ARG A 559 31.64 12.75 -20.30
C ARG A 559 30.48 12.69 -19.32
N CYS A 560 30.49 13.57 -18.32
CA CYS A 560 29.41 13.77 -17.36
C CYS A 560 29.52 15.15 -16.73
N ASN A 561 28.37 15.83 -16.49
CA ASN A 561 28.33 17.16 -15.90
C ASN A 561 27.92 17.15 -14.42
N THR A 562 27.66 15.98 -13.85
CA THR A 562 27.19 15.81 -12.47
C THR A 562 28.12 14.92 -11.68
N ASP A 563 28.15 15.15 -10.37
CA ASP A 563 28.85 14.29 -9.42
C ASP A 563 28.03 13.03 -9.14
N TRP A 564 28.70 11.89 -9.09
CA TRP A 564 28.05 10.64 -8.71
C TRP A 564 28.45 10.23 -7.29
N HIS A 565 27.46 9.86 -6.49
CA HIS A 565 27.64 9.40 -5.13
C HIS A 565 27.06 7.98 -5.00
N CYS A 566 27.88 7.03 -4.57
CA CYS A 566 27.43 5.65 -4.40
C CYS A 566 28.16 5.01 -3.20
N PRO A 567 27.41 4.37 -2.28
CA PRO A 567 28.00 3.76 -1.08
C PRO A 567 28.89 2.55 -1.38
N LYS A 568 28.61 1.80 -2.47
CA LYS A 568 29.43 0.66 -2.91
C LYS A 568 30.02 0.97 -4.28
N SER A 569 31.27 1.40 -4.28
CA SER A 569 31.97 1.83 -5.52
C SER A 569 33.43 1.46 -5.55
N GLU A 570 33.86 0.50 -4.72
CA GLU A 570 35.25 0.06 -4.64
C GLU A 570 35.75 -0.41 -6.01
N GLY A 571 36.91 0.08 -6.38
CA GLY A 571 37.56 -0.27 -7.64
C GLY A 571 36.82 0.15 -8.90
N MET A 572 35.87 1.09 -8.82
CA MET A 572 35.06 1.56 -9.93
C MET A 572 35.90 1.90 -11.18
N PHE A 573 37.04 2.54 -10.99
CA PHE A 573 37.96 2.96 -12.06
C PHE A 573 39.29 2.18 -12.07
N SER A 574 39.44 1.10 -11.30
CA SER A 574 40.69 0.34 -11.27
C SER A 574 41.07 -0.16 -12.68
N GLY A 575 42.30 0.07 -13.10
CA GLY A 575 42.78 -0.34 -14.42
C GLY A 575 42.42 0.61 -15.59
N CYS A 576 41.85 1.79 -15.31
CA CYS A 576 41.57 2.81 -16.34
C CYS A 576 42.80 3.72 -16.59
N TRP A 577 43.93 3.15 -16.92
CA TRP A 577 45.25 3.81 -16.95
C TRP A 577 45.33 5.06 -17.84
N GLN A 578 44.48 5.15 -18.86
CA GLN A 578 44.51 6.24 -19.83
C GLN A 578 43.49 7.33 -19.55
N LEU A 579 42.71 7.20 -18.48
CA LEU A 579 41.61 8.10 -18.18
C LEU A 579 42.11 9.51 -17.85
N LYS A 580 41.52 10.52 -18.52
CA LYS A 580 41.88 11.92 -18.37
C LYS A 580 40.60 12.73 -18.18
N GLY A 581 40.30 13.09 -16.95
CA GLY A 581 39.23 14.02 -16.60
C GLY A 581 39.80 15.40 -16.21
N ALA A 582 39.25 15.99 -15.16
CA ALA A 582 39.81 17.19 -14.56
C ALA A 582 41.20 16.91 -13.96
N VAL A 583 41.44 15.65 -13.55
CA VAL A 583 42.75 15.18 -13.05
C VAL A 583 43.19 13.92 -13.81
N ALA A 584 44.51 13.66 -13.77
CA ALA A 584 45.07 12.41 -14.31
C ALA A 584 44.72 11.23 -13.40
N TYR A 585 44.66 10.03 -13.98
CA TYR A 585 44.38 8.79 -13.25
C TYR A 585 45.41 8.52 -12.13
N ASP A 586 44.91 8.16 -10.96
CA ASP A 586 45.68 7.76 -9.79
C ASP A 586 45.18 6.38 -9.32
N TYR A 587 46.05 5.37 -9.32
CA TYR A 587 45.70 3.99 -8.98
C TYR A 587 45.26 3.80 -7.52
N ASN A 588 45.52 4.78 -6.64
CA ASN A 588 45.06 4.76 -5.25
C ASN A 588 43.68 5.38 -5.05
N LYS A 589 43.11 6.01 -6.11
CA LYS A 589 41.85 6.76 -6.08
C LYS A 589 40.91 6.20 -7.13
N THR A 590 40.24 5.10 -6.84
CA THR A 590 39.48 4.34 -7.82
C THR A 590 37.98 4.18 -7.49
N ASP A 591 37.50 4.85 -6.47
CA ASP A 591 36.09 4.82 -6.04
C ASP A 591 35.26 5.98 -6.64
N ALA A 592 33.95 6.04 -6.33
CA ALA A 592 33.05 7.06 -6.84
C ALA A 592 33.39 8.50 -6.42
N LYS A 593 34.32 8.72 -5.46
CA LYS A 593 34.80 10.08 -5.15
C LYS A 593 35.50 10.73 -6.33
N MET A 594 36.00 9.91 -7.26
CA MET A 594 36.60 10.39 -8.51
C MET A 594 35.57 10.53 -9.65
N ALA A 595 34.31 10.20 -9.45
CA ALA A 595 33.24 10.30 -10.42
C ALA A 595 32.60 11.70 -10.45
N ASN A 596 33.41 12.72 -10.75
CA ASN A 596 32.96 14.10 -10.86
C ASN A 596 33.78 14.87 -11.91
N PRO A 597 33.24 15.96 -12.50
CA PRO A 597 33.88 16.72 -13.58
C PRO A 597 34.85 17.81 -13.09
N GLU A 598 34.90 18.15 -11.80
CA GLU A 598 35.71 19.27 -11.28
C GLU A 598 37.06 18.80 -10.73
N THR A 599 37.07 17.72 -9.97
CA THR A 599 38.24 17.23 -9.26
C THR A 599 38.50 15.75 -9.49
N GLY A 600 37.74 15.12 -10.40
CA GLY A 600 37.75 13.69 -10.65
C GLY A 600 38.07 13.31 -12.10
N TYR A 601 37.59 12.13 -12.49
CA TYR A 601 37.90 11.52 -13.79
C TYR A 601 36.87 11.82 -14.86
N PHE A 602 35.80 12.53 -14.55
CA PHE A 602 34.85 12.94 -15.58
C PHE A 602 35.36 14.18 -16.34
N THR A 603 34.94 14.28 -17.59
CA THR A 603 35.15 15.44 -18.43
C THR A 603 33.83 16.17 -18.58
N ALA A 604 33.74 17.44 -18.19
CA ALA A 604 32.56 18.24 -18.39
C ALA A 604 32.20 18.32 -19.87
N LYS A 605 30.95 18.08 -20.21
CA LYS A 605 30.43 18.31 -21.55
C LYS A 605 30.29 19.82 -21.72
N PRO A 606 30.88 20.43 -22.77
CA PRO A 606 30.70 21.85 -23.00
C PRO A 606 29.21 22.21 -23.01
N THR A 607 28.82 23.20 -22.23
CA THR A 607 27.46 23.74 -22.22
C THR A 607 27.14 24.59 -23.45
N THR A 608 28.01 24.63 -24.42
CA THR A 608 27.75 25.26 -25.71
C THR A 608 26.74 24.39 -26.46
N VAL A 609 25.59 25.01 -26.75
CA VAL A 609 24.69 24.54 -27.81
C VAL A 609 25.58 24.25 -29.02
N GLU A 610 25.72 22.97 -29.42
CA GLU A 610 26.38 22.64 -30.69
C GLU A 610 25.75 23.55 -31.73
N SER A 611 26.58 24.29 -32.44
CA SER A 611 26.13 25.21 -33.47
C SER A 611 25.27 24.44 -34.45
N VAL A 612 23.96 24.66 -34.37
CA VAL A 612 23.04 24.21 -35.41
C VAL A 612 23.65 24.71 -36.72
N ARG A 613 24.10 23.80 -37.59
CA ARG A 613 24.60 24.15 -38.93
C ARG A 613 23.44 24.83 -39.62
N PHE A 614 23.62 26.15 -39.86
CA PHE A 614 22.64 26.95 -40.54
C PHE A 614 22.56 26.51 -41.99
N GLY A 615 21.34 26.36 -42.50
CA GLY A 615 21.12 26.23 -43.93
C GLY A 615 21.68 27.47 -44.66
N ALA A 616 22.25 27.29 -45.81
CA ALA A 616 22.88 28.31 -46.65
C ALA A 616 21.91 29.40 -47.19
N ASP A 617 20.67 29.48 -46.66
CA ASP A 617 19.59 30.33 -47.20
C ASP A 617 19.36 31.67 -46.47
N GLY A 618 20.17 32.02 -45.45
CA GLY A 618 20.09 33.29 -44.75
C GLY A 618 18.84 33.50 -43.87
N SER A 619 17.99 32.51 -43.65
CA SER A 619 16.78 32.61 -42.83
C SER A 619 17.10 32.59 -41.33
N GLN A 620 16.46 33.47 -40.54
CA GLN A 620 16.58 33.48 -39.08
C GLN A 620 15.84 32.24 -38.51
N HIS A 621 16.57 31.38 -37.83
CA HIS A 621 15.99 30.28 -37.08
C HIS A 621 15.80 30.65 -35.62
N ILE A 622 14.54 30.69 -35.14
CA ILE A 622 14.17 31.06 -33.79
C ILE A 622 13.63 29.84 -33.08
N TYR A 623 14.12 29.60 -31.86
CA TYR A 623 13.67 28.48 -31.01
C TYR A 623 13.32 29.00 -29.61
N THR A 624 12.40 28.32 -28.92
CA THR A 624 12.19 28.49 -27.47
C THR A 624 13.40 27.95 -26.70
N LEU A 625 13.52 28.28 -25.42
CA LEU A 625 14.57 27.70 -24.56
C LEU A 625 14.50 26.17 -24.46
N GLN A 626 13.33 25.58 -24.72
CA GLN A 626 13.11 24.13 -24.76
C GLN A 626 13.41 23.50 -26.12
N GLY A 627 14.03 24.26 -27.06
CA GLY A 627 14.43 23.76 -28.37
C GLY A 627 13.32 23.67 -29.42
N LYS A 628 12.09 24.09 -29.13
CA LYS A 628 10.98 24.07 -30.10
C LYS A 628 11.12 25.20 -31.10
N ARG A 629 11.15 24.88 -32.41
CA ARG A 629 11.22 25.87 -33.48
C ARG A 629 9.98 26.78 -33.49
N VAL A 630 10.19 28.09 -33.47
CA VAL A 630 9.12 29.10 -33.51
C VAL A 630 8.91 29.53 -34.96
N ARG A 631 7.69 29.42 -35.47
CA ARG A 631 7.33 29.89 -36.80
C ARG A 631 6.88 31.36 -36.70
N GLY A 632 7.48 32.26 -37.46
CA GLY A 632 7.15 33.67 -37.50
C GLY A 632 8.38 34.58 -37.47
N ALA A 633 8.24 35.81 -37.94
CA ALA A 633 9.34 36.77 -37.88
C ALA A 633 9.56 37.27 -36.45
N TRP A 634 10.79 37.51 -36.05
CA TRP A 634 11.20 37.99 -34.72
C TRP A 634 10.31 39.12 -34.17
N LYS A 635 9.95 40.10 -35.05
CA LYS A 635 9.16 41.27 -34.67
C LYS A 635 7.74 40.93 -34.13
N HIS A 636 7.20 39.76 -34.48
CA HIS A 636 5.82 39.36 -34.13
C HIS A 636 5.77 38.37 -32.97
N LEU A 637 6.89 38.00 -32.38
CA LEU A 637 6.89 37.08 -31.24
C LEU A 637 6.52 37.82 -29.94
N PRO A 638 5.93 37.18 -28.96
CA PRO A 638 5.73 37.76 -27.63
C PRO A 638 7.03 38.13 -26.95
N ALA A 639 6.97 39.02 -25.94
CA ALA A 639 8.11 39.28 -25.06
C ALA A 639 8.57 37.97 -24.41
N GLY A 640 9.88 37.75 -24.33
CA GLY A 640 10.40 36.48 -23.79
C GLY A 640 11.85 36.21 -24.18
N VAL A 641 12.35 35.05 -23.75
CA VAL A 641 13.72 34.61 -24.04
C VAL A 641 13.71 33.54 -25.12
N TYR A 642 14.47 33.75 -26.19
CA TYR A 642 14.53 32.87 -27.35
C TYR A 642 15.99 32.55 -27.70
N VAL A 643 16.19 31.49 -28.46
CA VAL A 643 17.48 31.21 -29.12
C VAL A 643 17.35 31.64 -30.58
N VAL A 644 18.02 32.71 -30.96
CA VAL A 644 18.01 33.23 -32.33
C VAL A 644 19.40 33.05 -32.94
N ASN A 645 19.47 32.31 -34.02
CA ASN A 645 20.75 31.99 -34.67
C ASN A 645 21.80 31.43 -33.68
N GLY A 646 21.38 30.54 -32.77
CA GLY A 646 22.27 29.94 -31.78
C GLY A 646 22.62 30.79 -30.57
N LYS A 647 22.12 32.04 -30.47
CA LYS A 647 22.40 32.96 -29.35
C LYS A 647 21.13 33.20 -28.53
N LYS A 648 21.26 33.11 -27.20
CA LYS A 648 20.19 33.48 -26.28
C LYS A 648 19.89 34.95 -26.41
N THR A 649 18.67 35.31 -26.83
CA THR A 649 18.25 36.69 -27.11
C THR A 649 16.97 36.98 -26.34
N VAL A 650 16.95 38.10 -25.62
CA VAL A 650 15.77 38.55 -24.90
C VAL A 650 14.98 39.46 -25.82
N LYS A 651 13.70 39.20 -26.00
CA LYS A 651 12.77 40.11 -26.65
C LYS A 651 12.01 40.87 -25.56
N PRO A 652 12.15 42.21 -25.51
CA PRO A 652 11.46 43.05 -24.53
C PRO A 652 9.95 43.00 -24.67
#